data_8bf8f822ecc3a5cead6086c21a42ed93
#
_entry.id   8bf8f822ecc3a5cead6086c21a42ed93
#
_cell.length_a   1.000
_cell.length_b   1.000
_cell.length_c   1.000
_cell.angle_alpha   90.00
_cell.angle_beta   90.00
_cell.angle_gamma   90.00
#
_symmetry.space_group_name_H-M   'P 1'
#
loop_
_entity.id
_entity.type
_entity.pdbx_description
1 polymer ?
#
loop_
_entity_poly.entity_id
_entity_poly.type
_entity_poly.pdbx_seq_one_letter_code
_entity_poly.pdbx_strand_id
1 'polypeptide(L)'
;MLDGVKSKHILNIIFKNVKNKIKLKLLKYNNALLNRLEITEDDYKAYDSLKEFNKLFDINYSDIDIEEIDLNKKNIALDKVIYYLNQIKFKELKKLLLNSDYISDIKSLKDIQFNKLETLELSKNKISDINIFENVNMRNLKNLNLCENNISEIEVLEKVKFEKLKSLNLRGNKISDIKVLEKVNFRELKELYLSNNNITNYEILENVDFKNLEILTLGNNKISDINALEKFNFLELKELYLFKNNITDIEVLTRVKFDKLEILAIWENKISDISCLEDVNFKNLKELYLSKNEISDITVFEKVKFNNLEIITLSTNKIEDIKVLEKVNFKNMKSLYLSENNITDITVLENTKFENLENLSLDNNNIEDINVLEKVNFNKLKELYLESIKINNINVLQKVKFENLVMLSLYSINTNDFKPLEKANFKELKILQIYDNNITDINFLENVKFEKLEKLGLNKNKIEDINILSKVNFKELKELFLECNNISNIDVLEKVNFEKLEILTLWGNKASNINILEKVNFKKLKSLAIGQNKISDISVLEKVKFEKLEELYLNDNNISDINILEKVNFKEMKNLEIYLNDISDISVLEKVHFEKIEKLGLNQNKIQDITVLSKVNFKELKELYLEGNKISDMTIFEKVDFPKLENLGLHLNKIDLYSNALLISYLDYKIKNFTYAEQNLDD
;
A
#
# COMPACT_ATOMS: atom_id res chain seq x y z
N MET A 1 -21.79 -46.48 -13.20
CA MET A 1 -20.50 -46.53 -12.45
C MET A 1 -20.69 -46.22 -10.98
N LEU A 2 -21.41 -45.14 -10.59
CA LEU A 2 -21.66 -44.78 -9.18
C LEU A 2 -22.61 -45.76 -8.46
N ASP A 3 -23.49 -46.44 -9.18
CA ASP A 3 -24.44 -47.44 -8.64
C ASP A 3 -23.76 -48.65 -7.99
N GLY A 4 -22.52 -48.95 -8.38
CA GLY A 4 -21.71 -50.01 -7.80
C GLY A 4 -21.02 -49.69 -6.49
N VAL A 5 -20.99 -48.41 -6.08
CA VAL A 5 -20.34 -47.97 -4.83
C VAL A 5 -21.29 -48.19 -3.65
N LYS A 6 -21.02 -49.21 -2.82
CA LYS A 6 -21.89 -49.59 -1.69
C LYS A 6 -21.82 -48.59 -0.49
N SER A 7 -20.67 -47.96 -0.25
CA SER A 7 -20.46 -47.08 0.89
C SER A 7 -21.02 -45.69 0.63
N LYS A 8 -21.97 -45.23 1.45
CA LYS A 8 -22.49 -43.84 1.47
C LYS A 8 -21.38 -42.82 1.69
N HIS A 9 -20.43 -43.13 2.55
CA HIS A 9 -19.29 -42.23 2.84
C HIS A 9 -18.41 -42.01 1.59
N ILE A 10 -18.10 -43.08 0.85
CA ILE A 10 -17.32 -42.99 -0.39
C ILE A 10 -18.09 -42.21 -1.47
N LEU A 11 -19.43 -42.45 -1.59
CA LEU A 11 -20.28 -41.71 -2.51
C LEU A 11 -20.28 -40.21 -2.19
N ASN A 12 -20.35 -39.82 -0.91
CA ASN A 12 -20.29 -38.43 -0.49
C ASN A 12 -18.93 -37.78 -0.84
N ILE A 13 -17.81 -38.51 -0.64
CA ILE A 13 -16.48 -38.02 -1.01
C ILE A 13 -16.39 -37.80 -2.52
N ILE A 14 -16.85 -38.77 -3.32
CA ILE A 14 -16.86 -38.63 -4.78
C ILE A 14 -17.74 -37.48 -5.22
N PHE A 15 -18.94 -37.36 -4.63
CA PHE A 15 -19.89 -36.31 -4.97
C PHE A 15 -19.34 -34.89 -4.63
N LYS A 16 -18.71 -34.73 -3.47
CA LYS A 16 -18.06 -33.45 -3.09
C LYS A 16 -16.97 -33.00 -4.08
N ASN A 17 -16.24 -33.95 -4.66
CA ASN A 17 -15.13 -33.68 -5.59
C ASN A 17 -15.53 -33.53 -7.06
N VAL A 18 -16.81 -33.72 -7.42
CA VAL A 18 -17.30 -33.59 -8.80
C VAL A 18 -17.73 -32.14 -9.07
N LYS A 19 -17.41 -31.59 -10.27
CA LYS A 19 -17.83 -30.26 -10.69
C LYS A 19 -19.35 -30.11 -10.69
N ASN A 20 -19.87 -28.96 -10.24
CA ASN A 20 -21.31 -28.67 -10.11
C ASN A 20 -22.15 -29.02 -11.33
N LYS A 21 -21.66 -28.71 -12.55
CA LYS A 21 -22.36 -29.09 -13.81
C LYS A 21 -22.59 -30.60 -13.95
N ILE A 22 -21.66 -31.41 -13.44
CA ILE A 22 -21.76 -32.88 -13.46
C ILE A 22 -22.67 -33.33 -12.31
N LYS A 23 -22.58 -32.73 -11.13
CA LYS A 23 -23.48 -32.96 -10.00
C LYS A 23 -24.95 -32.80 -10.41
N LEU A 24 -25.28 -31.65 -10.98
CA LEU A 24 -26.65 -31.38 -11.46
C LEU A 24 -27.15 -32.39 -12.49
N LYS A 25 -26.28 -32.85 -13.44
CA LYS A 25 -26.66 -33.91 -14.39
C LYS A 25 -26.91 -35.24 -13.69
N LEU A 26 -26.05 -35.63 -12.74
CA LEU A 26 -26.20 -36.87 -12.00
C LEU A 26 -27.50 -36.87 -11.18
N LEU A 27 -27.78 -35.73 -10.49
CA LEU A 27 -28.99 -35.58 -9.69
C LEU A 27 -30.27 -35.60 -10.54
N LYS A 28 -30.27 -34.93 -11.70
CA LYS A 28 -31.44 -34.81 -12.59
C LYS A 28 -31.90 -36.16 -13.17
N TYR A 29 -30.97 -37.08 -13.38
CA TYR A 29 -31.27 -38.33 -14.12
C TYR A 29 -31.13 -39.62 -13.30
N ASN A 30 -30.88 -39.55 -11.97
CA ASN A 30 -30.66 -40.72 -11.13
C ASN A 30 -31.31 -40.60 -9.74
N ASN A 31 -32.61 -40.93 -9.65
CA ASN A 31 -33.38 -40.92 -8.40
C ASN A 31 -32.81 -41.86 -7.33
N ALA A 32 -32.19 -42.98 -7.73
CA ALA A 32 -31.56 -43.94 -6.81
C ALA A 32 -30.33 -43.29 -6.13
N LEU A 33 -29.58 -42.45 -6.86
CA LEU A 33 -28.43 -41.71 -6.32
C LEU A 33 -28.88 -40.61 -5.36
N LEU A 34 -29.98 -39.88 -5.68
CA LEU A 34 -30.59 -38.89 -4.81
C LEU A 34 -30.92 -39.49 -3.44
N ASN A 35 -31.66 -40.64 -3.44
CA ASN A 35 -32.05 -41.31 -2.20
C ASN A 35 -30.86 -41.78 -1.39
N ARG A 36 -29.83 -42.34 -2.05
CA ARG A 36 -28.61 -42.82 -1.38
C ARG A 36 -27.73 -41.72 -0.79
N LEU A 37 -27.71 -40.56 -1.39
CA LEU A 37 -27.02 -39.36 -0.91
C LEU A 37 -27.87 -38.54 0.05
N GLU A 38 -29.15 -38.92 0.25
CA GLU A 38 -30.14 -38.17 1.05
C GLU A 38 -30.28 -36.71 0.56
N ILE A 39 -30.19 -36.48 -0.76
CA ILE A 39 -30.33 -35.18 -1.38
C ILE A 39 -31.81 -34.91 -1.62
N THR A 40 -32.27 -33.80 -1.05
CA THR A 40 -33.67 -33.33 -1.18
C THR A 40 -33.88 -32.50 -2.45
N GLU A 41 -35.15 -32.21 -2.77
CA GLU A 41 -35.49 -31.27 -3.86
C GLU A 41 -34.95 -29.86 -3.58
N ASP A 42 -34.91 -29.45 -2.31
CA ASP A 42 -34.33 -28.18 -1.90
C ASP A 42 -32.81 -28.14 -2.10
N ASP A 43 -32.11 -29.23 -1.82
CA ASP A 43 -30.68 -29.30 -2.10
C ASP A 43 -30.40 -29.22 -3.61
N TYR A 44 -31.27 -29.84 -4.46
CA TYR A 44 -31.16 -29.69 -5.92
C TYR A 44 -31.30 -28.25 -6.38
N LYS A 45 -32.32 -27.53 -5.86
CA LYS A 45 -32.53 -26.11 -6.14
C LYS A 45 -31.34 -25.26 -5.68
N ALA A 46 -30.73 -25.59 -4.54
CA ALA A 46 -29.54 -24.92 -4.03
C ALA A 46 -28.34 -25.06 -4.96
N TYR A 47 -28.10 -26.27 -5.51
CA TYR A 47 -27.02 -26.48 -6.50
C TYR A 47 -27.25 -25.73 -7.82
N ASP A 48 -28.49 -25.60 -8.29
CA ASP A 48 -28.80 -24.81 -9.49
C ASP A 48 -28.58 -23.32 -9.23
N SER A 49 -29.01 -22.83 -8.06
CA SER A 49 -28.76 -21.45 -7.62
C SER A 49 -27.26 -21.15 -7.44
N LEU A 50 -26.47 -22.13 -6.94
CA LEU A 50 -25.01 -21.98 -6.83
C LEU A 50 -24.34 -21.82 -8.19
N LYS A 51 -24.84 -22.51 -9.22
CA LYS A 51 -24.33 -22.35 -10.59
C LYS A 51 -24.56 -20.93 -11.12
N GLU A 52 -25.75 -20.36 -10.91
CA GLU A 52 -26.06 -18.99 -11.30
C GLU A 52 -25.27 -17.96 -10.47
N PHE A 53 -25.12 -18.19 -9.18
CA PHE A 53 -24.26 -17.42 -8.27
C PHE A 53 -22.82 -17.35 -8.77
N ASN A 54 -22.22 -18.53 -9.08
CA ASN A 54 -20.88 -18.60 -9.62
C ASN A 54 -20.71 -17.81 -10.93
N LYS A 55 -21.72 -17.88 -11.82
CA LYS A 55 -21.70 -17.15 -13.09
C LYS A 55 -21.85 -15.65 -12.89
N LEU A 56 -22.73 -15.23 -11.98
CA LEU A 56 -23.02 -13.80 -11.74
C LEU A 56 -21.80 -13.08 -11.14
N PHE A 57 -21.09 -13.74 -10.22
CA PHE A 57 -19.99 -13.14 -9.48
C PHE A 57 -18.60 -13.54 -9.99
N ASP A 58 -18.55 -14.26 -11.12
CA ASP A 58 -17.30 -14.77 -11.71
C ASP A 58 -16.42 -15.49 -10.70
N ILE A 59 -17.01 -16.49 -10.04
CA ILE A 59 -16.39 -17.33 -9.02
C ILE A 59 -16.66 -18.82 -9.34
N ASN A 60 -16.03 -19.73 -8.61
CA ASN A 60 -16.13 -21.16 -8.91
C ASN A 60 -16.21 -22.01 -7.64
N TYR A 61 -17.25 -21.83 -6.86
CA TYR A 61 -17.51 -22.71 -5.73
C TYR A 61 -18.08 -24.05 -6.22
N SER A 62 -17.53 -25.15 -5.71
CA SER A 62 -17.84 -26.51 -6.16
C SER A 62 -18.94 -27.19 -5.36
N ASP A 63 -19.29 -26.67 -4.19
CA ASP A 63 -20.26 -27.26 -3.24
C ASP A 63 -21.10 -26.20 -2.53
N ILE A 64 -22.22 -26.62 -1.92
CA ILE A 64 -23.07 -25.81 -1.05
C ILE A 64 -22.62 -25.85 0.42
N ASP A 65 -21.72 -26.77 0.79
CA ASP A 65 -21.18 -26.93 2.15
C ASP A 65 -19.86 -26.15 2.30
N ILE A 66 -19.76 -24.96 1.71
CA ILE A 66 -18.58 -24.09 1.85
C ILE A 66 -18.63 -23.33 3.15
N GLU A 67 -17.44 -23.11 3.72
CA GLU A 67 -17.28 -22.39 4.99
C GLU A 67 -16.98 -20.89 4.78
N GLU A 68 -16.53 -20.48 3.61
CA GLU A 68 -16.11 -19.13 3.30
C GLU A 68 -16.62 -18.67 1.94
N ILE A 69 -17.19 -17.47 1.90
CA ILE A 69 -17.57 -16.75 0.68
C ILE A 69 -16.75 -15.47 0.63
N ASP A 70 -15.91 -15.37 -0.38
CA ASP A 70 -15.11 -14.17 -0.66
C ASP A 70 -15.61 -13.51 -1.96
N LEU A 71 -16.22 -12.33 -1.80
CA LEU A 71 -16.72 -11.49 -2.88
C LEU A 71 -16.06 -10.10 -2.86
N ASN A 72 -14.90 -9.96 -2.24
CA ASN A 72 -14.18 -8.69 -2.14
C ASN A 72 -13.94 -8.06 -3.51
N LYS A 73 -14.19 -6.75 -3.64
CA LYS A 73 -13.95 -5.95 -4.85
C LYS A 73 -14.77 -6.40 -6.08
N LYS A 74 -15.86 -7.09 -5.91
CA LYS A 74 -16.72 -7.54 -7.03
C LYS A 74 -17.74 -6.49 -7.48
N ASN A 75 -17.82 -5.32 -6.81
CA ASN A 75 -18.78 -4.24 -7.08
C ASN A 75 -20.24 -4.75 -7.11
N ILE A 76 -20.68 -5.31 -6.01
CA ILE A 76 -21.90 -6.12 -5.92
C ILE A 76 -23.01 -5.35 -5.25
N ALA A 77 -24.24 -5.49 -5.80
CA ALA A 77 -25.45 -5.14 -5.07
C ALA A 77 -25.74 -6.21 -4.00
N LEU A 78 -25.73 -5.81 -2.73
CA LEU A 78 -25.90 -6.74 -1.60
C LEU A 78 -27.18 -7.57 -1.72
N ASP A 79 -28.30 -6.99 -2.17
CA ASP A 79 -29.57 -7.70 -2.33
C ASP A 79 -29.48 -8.92 -3.23
N LYS A 80 -28.65 -8.88 -4.28
CA LYS A 80 -28.42 -10.04 -5.15
C LYS A 80 -27.63 -11.12 -4.42
N VAL A 81 -26.61 -10.75 -3.63
CA VAL A 81 -25.89 -11.71 -2.80
C VAL A 81 -26.83 -12.37 -1.83
N ILE A 82 -27.62 -11.60 -1.10
CA ILE A 82 -28.60 -12.07 -0.11
C ILE A 82 -29.63 -13.01 -0.74
N TYR A 83 -30.15 -12.65 -1.92
CA TYR A 83 -31.07 -13.54 -2.65
C TYR A 83 -30.49 -14.93 -2.86
N TYR A 84 -29.25 -15.03 -3.38
CA TYR A 84 -28.63 -16.32 -3.61
C TYR A 84 -28.22 -17.03 -2.32
N LEU A 85 -27.72 -16.32 -1.30
CA LEU A 85 -27.42 -16.92 0.01
C LEU A 85 -28.66 -17.60 0.60
N ASN A 86 -29.84 -17.01 0.45
CA ASN A 86 -31.11 -17.59 0.89
C ASN A 86 -31.52 -18.80 0.06
N GLN A 87 -31.33 -18.78 -1.27
CA GLN A 87 -31.65 -19.90 -2.14
C GLN A 87 -30.72 -21.10 -1.92
N ILE A 88 -29.43 -20.84 -1.73
CA ILE A 88 -28.41 -21.87 -1.59
C ILE A 88 -28.39 -22.45 -0.15
N LYS A 89 -28.76 -21.63 0.87
CA LYS A 89 -28.81 -22.03 2.29
C LYS A 89 -27.50 -22.67 2.75
N PHE A 90 -26.37 -21.96 2.59
CA PHE A 90 -25.05 -22.41 3.00
C PHE A 90 -25.02 -22.82 4.48
N LYS A 91 -25.13 -24.12 4.78
CA LYS A 91 -25.29 -24.66 6.14
C LYS A 91 -24.01 -24.53 6.98
N GLU A 92 -22.87 -24.48 6.32
CA GLU A 92 -21.52 -24.48 6.95
C GLU A 92 -20.83 -23.13 6.87
N LEU A 93 -21.49 -22.06 6.38
CA LEU A 93 -20.88 -20.75 6.21
C LEU A 93 -20.40 -20.15 7.53
N LYS A 94 -19.09 -19.96 7.64
CA LYS A 94 -18.40 -19.36 8.78
C LYS A 94 -17.88 -17.96 8.48
N LYS A 95 -17.53 -17.68 7.21
CA LYS A 95 -16.97 -16.38 6.81
C LYS A 95 -17.67 -15.82 5.59
N LEU A 96 -18.05 -14.54 5.67
CA LEU A 96 -18.62 -13.77 4.57
C LEU A 96 -17.82 -12.48 4.41
N LEU A 97 -17.13 -12.34 3.25
CA LEU A 97 -16.23 -11.24 2.94
C LEU A 97 -16.82 -10.42 1.79
N LEU A 98 -17.15 -9.14 2.08
CA LEU A 98 -17.84 -8.19 1.20
C LEU A 98 -17.15 -6.83 1.22
N ASN A 99 -15.83 -6.79 1.19
CA ASN A 99 -15.05 -5.57 1.31
C ASN A 99 -14.89 -4.85 -0.05
N SER A 100 -14.99 -3.51 -0.04
CA SER A 100 -14.78 -2.65 -1.23
C SER A 100 -15.83 -2.82 -2.33
N ASP A 101 -17.11 -3.05 -1.96
CA ASP A 101 -18.21 -3.32 -2.88
C ASP A 101 -19.21 -2.16 -3.00
N TYR A 102 -18.87 -0.97 -2.47
CA TYR A 102 -19.73 0.23 -2.45
C TYR A 102 -21.08 0.03 -1.76
N ILE A 103 -21.20 -0.97 -0.90
CA ILE A 103 -22.44 -1.29 -0.17
C ILE A 103 -22.80 -0.11 0.75
N SER A 104 -24.01 0.42 0.61
CA SER A 104 -24.53 1.50 1.45
C SER A 104 -25.71 1.03 2.34
N ASP A 105 -26.49 0.06 1.89
CA ASP A 105 -27.61 -0.50 2.64
C ASP A 105 -27.39 -1.99 2.92
N ILE A 106 -27.48 -2.36 4.20
CA ILE A 106 -27.30 -3.75 4.69
C ILE A 106 -28.60 -4.33 5.28
N LYS A 107 -29.76 -3.70 5.05
CA LYS A 107 -31.04 -4.13 5.63
C LYS A 107 -31.46 -5.53 5.22
N SER A 108 -31.08 -5.98 4.04
CA SER A 108 -31.35 -7.33 3.55
C SER A 108 -30.66 -8.44 4.33
N LEU A 109 -29.64 -8.14 5.15
CA LEU A 109 -28.99 -9.14 6.03
C LEU A 109 -29.97 -9.81 7.02
N LYS A 110 -31.09 -9.13 7.37
CA LYS A 110 -32.15 -9.71 8.25
C LYS A 110 -32.79 -10.97 7.67
N ASP A 111 -32.75 -11.12 6.35
CA ASP A 111 -33.42 -12.19 5.64
C ASP A 111 -32.62 -13.50 5.66
N ILE A 112 -31.41 -13.48 6.22
CA ILE A 112 -30.52 -14.66 6.30
C ILE A 112 -30.39 -15.16 7.73
N GLN A 113 -30.33 -16.50 7.87
CA GLN A 113 -30.00 -17.16 9.14
C GLN A 113 -28.51 -17.52 9.17
N PHE A 114 -27.71 -16.70 9.84
CA PHE A 114 -26.27 -16.87 9.97
C PHE A 114 -25.90 -17.77 11.19
N ASN A 115 -26.41 -19.00 11.21
CA ASN A 115 -26.28 -19.86 12.41
C ASN A 115 -24.84 -20.26 12.77
N LYS A 116 -23.93 -20.28 11.80
CA LYS A 116 -22.51 -20.65 11.98
C LYS A 116 -21.54 -19.55 11.66
N LEU A 117 -22.01 -18.35 11.28
CA LEU A 117 -21.13 -17.25 10.88
C LEU A 117 -20.27 -16.81 12.05
N GLU A 118 -18.96 -16.83 11.82
CA GLU A 118 -17.92 -16.44 12.77
C GLU A 118 -17.26 -15.11 12.37
N THR A 119 -17.21 -14.82 11.07
CA THR A 119 -16.57 -13.61 10.55
C THR A 119 -17.45 -12.93 9.51
N LEU A 120 -17.69 -11.63 9.71
CA LEU A 120 -18.36 -10.76 8.75
C LEU A 120 -17.46 -9.57 8.42
N GLU A 121 -17.03 -9.47 7.16
CA GLU A 121 -16.19 -8.41 6.64
C GLU A 121 -16.99 -7.50 5.72
N LEU A 122 -17.12 -6.24 6.10
CA LEU A 122 -17.86 -5.19 5.38
C LEU A 122 -17.02 -3.91 5.26
N SER A 123 -15.69 -4.03 5.31
CA SER A 123 -14.80 -2.87 5.27
C SER A 123 -14.77 -2.18 3.90
N LYS A 124 -14.41 -0.88 3.89
CA LYS A 124 -14.26 -0.07 2.67
C LYS A 124 -15.54 0.01 1.84
N ASN A 125 -16.66 0.19 2.52
CA ASN A 125 -17.98 0.37 1.92
C ASN A 125 -18.53 1.79 2.19
N LYS A 126 -19.82 2.02 1.95
CA LYS A 126 -20.51 3.29 2.19
C LYS A 126 -21.59 3.17 3.26
N ILE A 127 -21.46 2.18 4.17
CA ILE A 127 -22.46 1.89 5.19
C ILE A 127 -22.51 3.03 6.21
N SER A 128 -23.72 3.56 6.46
CA SER A 128 -23.95 4.57 7.49
C SER A 128 -24.92 4.09 8.58
N ASP A 129 -25.83 3.16 8.24
CA ASP A 129 -26.84 2.61 9.15
C ASP A 129 -26.56 1.13 9.42
N ILE A 130 -26.32 0.81 10.70
CA ILE A 130 -26.08 -0.56 11.19
C ILE A 130 -27.21 -1.07 12.11
N ASN A 131 -28.34 -0.38 12.19
CA ASN A 131 -29.45 -0.76 13.07
C ASN A 131 -30.03 -2.14 12.76
N ILE A 132 -29.79 -2.65 11.57
CA ILE A 132 -30.22 -3.99 11.16
C ILE A 132 -29.65 -5.10 12.06
N PHE A 133 -28.49 -4.90 12.66
CA PHE A 133 -27.84 -5.92 13.51
C PHE A 133 -28.66 -6.29 14.75
N GLU A 134 -29.61 -5.45 15.20
CA GLU A 134 -30.57 -5.81 16.24
C GLU A 134 -31.44 -7.02 15.82
N ASN A 135 -31.71 -7.13 14.53
CA ASN A 135 -32.67 -8.10 13.94
C ASN A 135 -31.98 -9.33 13.32
N VAL A 136 -30.65 -9.39 13.33
CA VAL A 136 -29.89 -10.49 12.72
C VAL A 136 -29.37 -11.45 13.80
N ASN A 137 -29.57 -12.75 13.59
CA ASN A 137 -29.07 -13.76 14.53
C ASN A 137 -27.65 -14.23 14.16
N MET A 138 -26.63 -13.60 14.74
CA MET A 138 -25.21 -13.92 14.55
C MET A 138 -24.53 -14.31 15.87
N ARG A 139 -25.12 -15.22 16.69
CA ARG A 139 -24.63 -15.59 18.03
C ARG A 139 -23.23 -16.21 18.04
N ASN A 140 -22.76 -16.70 16.90
CA ASN A 140 -21.43 -17.30 16.79
C ASN A 140 -20.39 -16.32 16.23
N LEU A 141 -20.77 -15.06 15.97
CA LEU A 141 -19.88 -14.06 15.42
C LEU A 141 -18.72 -13.77 16.37
N LYS A 142 -17.50 -13.93 15.84
CA LYS A 142 -16.23 -13.68 16.54
C LYS A 142 -15.56 -12.41 16.03
N ASN A 143 -15.69 -12.13 14.73
CA ASN A 143 -15.04 -10.99 14.10
C ASN A 143 -16.05 -10.20 13.28
N LEU A 144 -16.22 -8.92 13.60
CA LEU A 144 -17.02 -7.95 12.86
C LEU A 144 -16.13 -6.82 12.40
N ASN A 145 -15.94 -6.71 11.09
CA ASN A 145 -15.15 -5.64 10.49
C ASN A 145 -16.04 -4.71 9.67
N LEU A 146 -16.15 -3.47 10.14
CA LEU A 146 -16.88 -2.36 9.55
C LEU A 146 -15.96 -1.18 9.25
N CYS A 147 -14.64 -1.40 9.14
CA CYS A 147 -13.69 -0.30 8.99
C CYS A 147 -13.87 0.42 7.65
N GLU A 148 -13.51 1.70 7.62
CA GLU A 148 -13.58 2.56 6.43
C GLU A 148 -15.00 2.58 5.81
N ASN A 149 -15.97 3.00 6.62
CA ASN A 149 -17.37 3.23 6.25
C ASN A 149 -17.81 4.66 6.63
N ASN A 150 -19.12 4.92 6.65
CA ASN A 150 -19.71 6.23 7.00
C ASN A 150 -20.51 6.19 8.30
N ILE A 151 -20.23 5.24 9.19
CA ILE A 151 -21.00 5.01 10.42
C ILE A 151 -20.76 6.14 11.42
N SER A 152 -21.83 6.75 11.92
CA SER A 152 -21.79 7.75 13.00
C SER A 152 -22.47 7.27 14.28
N GLU A 153 -23.48 6.42 14.15
CA GLU A 153 -24.33 5.94 15.23
C GLU A 153 -24.08 4.45 15.48
N ILE A 154 -23.82 4.07 16.73
CA ILE A 154 -23.50 2.69 17.12
C ILE A 154 -24.37 2.17 18.28
N GLU A 155 -25.45 2.88 18.66
CA GLU A 155 -26.33 2.53 19.78
C GLU A 155 -26.95 1.15 19.63
N VAL A 156 -27.14 0.66 18.42
CA VAL A 156 -27.63 -0.70 18.15
C VAL A 156 -26.77 -1.79 18.79
N LEU A 157 -25.49 -1.53 19.06
CA LEU A 157 -24.59 -2.50 19.69
C LEU A 157 -25.03 -2.93 21.09
N GLU A 158 -25.85 -2.13 21.80
CA GLU A 158 -26.48 -2.54 23.07
C GLU A 158 -27.45 -3.72 22.90
N LYS A 159 -28.05 -3.84 21.72
CA LYS A 159 -29.16 -4.79 21.45
C LYS A 159 -28.69 -6.04 20.70
N VAL A 160 -27.48 -6.04 20.14
CA VAL A 160 -26.98 -7.17 19.37
C VAL A 160 -26.64 -8.37 20.26
N LYS A 161 -26.76 -9.59 19.71
CA LYS A 161 -26.47 -10.86 20.40
C LYS A 161 -25.12 -11.44 19.93
N PHE A 162 -24.03 -10.65 20.06
CA PHE A 162 -22.67 -11.04 19.66
C PHE A 162 -21.85 -11.53 20.88
N GLU A 163 -22.38 -12.51 21.62
CA GLU A 163 -21.78 -12.95 22.89
C GLU A 163 -20.37 -13.53 22.77
N LYS A 164 -19.99 -13.99 21.56
CA LYS A 164 -18.67 -14.57 21.26
C LYS A 164 -17.74 -13.60 20.51
N LEU A 165 -18.10 -12.31 20.43
CA LEU A 165 -17.32 -11.33 19.70
C LEU A 165 -15.94 -11.16 20.32
N LYS A 166 -14.90 -11.35 19.50
CA LYS A 166 -13.48 -11.24 19.88
C LYS A 166 -12.83 -10.01 19.26
N SER A 167 -13.25 -9.64 18.07
CA SER A 167 -12.71 -8.49 17.35
C SER A 167 -13.84 -7.63 16.82
N LEU A 168 -13.83 -6.33 17.16
CA LEU A 168 -14.72 -5.30 16.63
C LEU A 168 -13.90 -4.21 16.00
N ASN A 169 -14.00 -4.09 14.67
CA ASN A 169 -13.29 -3.07 13.93
C ASN A 169 -14.26 -2.01 13.37
N LEU A 170 -14.18 -0.81 13.96
CA LEU A 170 -14.93 0.39 13.59
C LEU A 170 -13.99 1.52 13.12
N ARG A 171 -12.74 1.21 12.84
CA ARG A 171 -11.74 2.19 12.38
C ARG A 171 -12.21 2.90 11.11
N GLY A 172 -11.89 4.20 10.97
CA GLY A 172 -12.14 4.94 9.73
C GLY A 172 -13.62 5.19 9.46
N ASN A 173 -14.35 5.58 10.50
CA ASN A 173 -15.77 5.95 10.44
C ASN A 173 -15.98 7.42 10.90
N LYS A 174 -17.21 7.79 11.23
CA LYS A 174 -17.60 9.15 11.68
C LYS A 174 -18.08 9.15 13.13
N ILE A 175 -17.71 8.14 13.91
CA ILE A 175 -18.20 7.92 15.27
C ILE A 175 -17.62 9.01 16.20
N SER A 176 -18.50 9.65 16.97
CA SER A 176 -18.12 10.63 17.99
C SER A 176 -18.54 10.21 19.40
N ASP A 177 -19.63 9.47 19.52
CA ASP A 177 -20.14 8.93 20.80
C ASP A 177 -19.97 7.42 20.85
N ILE A 178 -19.29 6.94 21.90
CA ILE A 178 -19.07 5.51 22.18
C ILE A 178 -19.71 5.07 23.49
N LYS A 179 -20.62 5.87 24.05
CA LYS A 179 -21.28 5.61 25.35
C LYS A 179 -22.00 4.27 25.39
N VAL A 180 -22.50 3.79 24.27
CA VAL A 180 -23.15 2.49 24.16
C VAL A 180 -22.25 1.32 24.61
N LEU A 181 -20.92 1.47 24.51
CA LEU A 181 -19.97 0.42 24.89
C LEU A 181 -20.03 0.03 26.39
N GLU A 182 -20.57 0.90 27.28
CA GLU A 182 -20.83 0.53 28.68
C GLU A 182 -21.91 -0.56 28.82
N LYS A 183 -22.79 -0.67 27.83
CA LYS A 183 -23.98 -1.53 27.90
C LYS A 183 -23.87 -2.79 27.07
N VAL A 184 -22.85 -2.91 26.23
CA VAL A 184 -22.67 -4.09 25.38
C VAL A 184 -22.21 -5.31 26.18
N ASN A 185 -22.63 -6.51 25.75
CA ASN A 185 -22.22 -7.77 26.37
C ASN A 185 -21.14 -8.48 25.55
N PHE A 186 -19.97 -7.84 25.36
CA PHE A 186 -18.84 -8.38 24.57
C PHE A 186 -17.74 -8.96 25.49
N ARG A 187 -18.07 -9.93 26.33
CA ARG A 187 -17.17 -10.47 27.37
C ARG A 187 -15.93 -11.18 26.83
N GLU A 188 -15.96 -11.66 25.59
CA GLU A 188 -14.82 -12.32 24.93
C GLU A 188 -13.98 -11.34 24.08
N LEU A 189 -14.30 -10.02 24.11
CA LEU A 189 -13.65 -9.03 23.26
C LEU A 189 -12.15 -8.92 23.60
N LYS A 190 -11.32 -9.10 22.57
CA LYS A 190 -9.86 -9.02 22.61
C LYS A 190 -9.32 -7.81 21.87
N GLU A 191 -10.01 -7.41 20.83
CA GLU A 191 -9.54 -6.38 19.91
C GLU A 191 -10.65 -5.36 19.66
N LEU A 192 -10.37 -4.09 19.97
CA LEU A 192 -11.27 -2.97 19.73
C LEU A 192 -10.56 -1.88 18.93
N TYR A 193 -10.96 -1.70 17.68
CA TYR A 193 -10.38 -0.73 16.77
C TYR A 193 -11.32 0.46 16.56
N LEU A 194 -10.95 1.61 17.13
CA LEU A 194 -11.71 2.87 17.08
C LEU A 194 -10.92 4.02 16.45
N SER A 195 -9.73 3.76 15.91
CA SER A 195 -8.90 4.79 15.29
C SER A 195 -9.56 5.42 14.06
N ASN A 196 -9.15 6.63 13.69
CA ASN A 196 -9.67 7.38 12.54
C ASN A 196 -11.19 7.64 12.66
N ASN A 197 -11.61 8.20 13.78
CA ASN A 197 -12.98 8.61 14.06
C ASN A 197 -13.03 10.07 14.58
N ASN A 198 -14.13 10.48 15.19
CA ASN A 198 -14.31 11.82 15.75
C ASN A 198 -14.44 11.79 17.29
N ILE A 199 -13.91 10.75 17.95
CA ILE A 199 -14.07 10.54 19.38
C ILE A 199 -13.31 11.61 20.15
N THR A 200 -14.00 12.27 21.07
CA THR A 200 -13.42 13.23 22.01
C THR A 200 -13.48 12.72 23.44
N ASN A 201 -14.60 12.07 23.79
CA ASN A 201 -14.84 11.49 25.10
C ASN A 201 -14.71 9.95 25.02
N TYR A 202 -13.61 9.43 25.53
CA TYR A 202 -13.32 8.00 25.62
C TYR A 202 -13.35 7.49 27.08
N GLU A 203 -13.55 8.38 28.08
CA GLU A 203 -13.58 8.09 29.51
C GLU A 203 -14.61 6.99 29.85
N ILE A 204 -15.62 6.89 29.02
CA ILE A 204 -16.65 5.87 29.10
C ILE A 204 -16.08 4.44 29.18
N LEU A 205 -14.88 4.21 28.63
CA LEU A 205 -14.22 2.91 28.66
C LEU A 205 -13.78 2.49 30.08
N GLU A 206 -13.87 3.37 31.09
CA GLU A 206 -13.65 3.02 32.49
C GLU A 206 -14.71 2.07 33.03
N ASN A 207 -15.92 2.09 32.43
CA ASN A 207 -17.09 1.35 32.90
C ASN A 207 -17.37 0.07 32.06
N VAL A 208 -16.59 -0.23 31.04
CA VAL A 208 -16.81 -1.42 30.19
C VAL A 208 -16.26 -2.70 30.81
N ASP A 209 -16.92 -3.84 30.58
CA ASP A 209 -16.48 -5.16 31.04
C ASP A 209 -15.68 -5.92 29.97
N PHE A 210 -14.57 -5.31 29.49
CA PHE A 210 -13.69 -5.90 28.46
C PHE A 210 -12.42 -6.50 29.09
N LYS A 211 -12.57 -7.44 30.03
CA LYS A 211 -11.45 -8.02 30.81
C LYS A 211 -10.40 -8.75 29.99
N ASN A 212 -10.77 -9.20 28.78
CA ASN A 212 -9.89 -9.93 27.88
C ASN A 212 -9.28 -9.05 26.79
N LEU A 213 -9.45 -7.71 26.88
CA LEU A 213 -8.97 -6.79 25.83
C LEU A 213 -7.45 -6.81 25.76
N GLU A 214 -6.94 -7.18 24.60
CA GLU A 214 -5.51 -7.28 24.28
C GLU A 214 -5.05 -6.08 23.41
N ILE A 215 -5.92 -5.57 22.55
CA ILE A 215 -5.62 -4.48 21.61
C ILE A 215 -6.67 -3.38 21.72
N LEU A 216 -6.24 -2.14 21.96
CA LEU A 216 -7.09 -0.96 21.94
C LEU A 216 -6.49 0.11 21.02
N THR A 217 -7.24 0.52 19.99
CA THR A 217 -6.79 1.60 19.12
C THR A 217 -7.74 2.79 19.17
N LEU A 218 -7.20 3.95 19.55
CA LEU A 218 -7.88 5.24 19.63
C LEU A 218 -7.14 6.33 18.83
N GLY A 219 -6.18 5.93 17.99
CA GLY A 219 -5.38 6.87 17.19
C GLY A 219 -6.21 7.64 16.18
N ASN A 220 -5.73 8.83 15.80
CA ASN A 220 -6.39 9.74 14.87
C ASN A 220 -7.86 10.01 15.25
N ASN A 221 -8.02 10.52 16.46
CA ASN A 221 -9.27 11.03 17.03
C ASN A 221 -9.04 12.48 17.49
N LYS A 222 -9.79 12.97 18.45
CA LYS A 222 -9.67 14.33 18.98
C LYS A 222 -9.39 14.32 20.49
N ILE A 223 -8.67 13.30 20.97
CA ILE A 223 -8.37 13.09 22.39
C ILE A 223 -7.23 14.04 22.78
N SER A 224 -7.41 14.78 23.88
CA SER A 224 -6.37 15.67 24.44
C SER A 224 -5.97 15.28 25.87
N ASP A 225 -6.90 14.76 26.65
CA ASP A 225 -6.69 14.27 28.01
C ASP A 225 -6.78 12.74 28.05
N ILE A 226 -5.79 12.09 28.65
CA ILE A 226 -5.76 10.64 28.80
C ILE A 226 -5.82 10.16 30.25
N ASN A 227 -6.20 11.02 31.21
CA ASN A 227 -6.25 10.70 32.63
C ASN A 227 -7.23 9.54 32.97
N ALA A 228 -8.27 9.33 32.18
CA ALA A 228 -9.19 8.21 32.38
C ALA A 228 -8.53 6.83 32.28
N LEU A 229 -7.36 6.70 31.61
CA LEU A 229 -6.64 5.43 31.47
C LEU A 229 -6.31 4.77 32.83
N GLU A 230 -6.09 5.55 33.90
CA GLU A 230 -5.78 4.98 35.24
C GLU A 230 -6.90 4.14 35.80
N LYS A 231 -8.14 4.37 35.34
CA LYS A 231 -9.33 3.67 35.80
C LYS A 231 -9.67 2.44 34.95
N PHE A 232 -9.01 2.29 33.79
CA PHE A 232 -9.29 1.17 32.90
C PHE A 232 -8.86 -0.17 33.52
N ASN A 233 -9.75 -1.15 33.44
CA ASN A 233 -9.50 -2.51 33.96
C ASN A 233 -9.13 -3.47 32.80
N PHE A 234 -8.16 -3.08 31.96
CA PHE A 234 -7.71 -3.87 30.82
C PHE A 234 -6.40 -4.62 31.15
N LEU A 235 -6.48 -5.59 32.09
CA LEU A 235 -5.31 -6.30 32.60
C LEU A 235 -4.59 -7.17 31.57
N GLU A 236 -5.23 -7.51 30.48
CA GLU A 236 -4.66 -8.28 29.37
C GLU A 236 -4.11 -7.40 28.24
N LEU A 237 -4.15 -6.07 28.38
CA LEU A 237 -3.77 -5.13 27.30
C LEU A 237 -2.29 -5.28 26.93
N LYS A 238 -2.04 -5.57 25.65
CA LYS A 238 -0.73 -5.72 25.04
C LYS A 238 -0.38 -4.56 24.11
N GLU A 239 -1.38 -3.98 23.45
CA GLU A 239 -1.18 -2.97 22.46
C GLU A 239 -2.11 -1.79 22.69
N LEU A 240 -1.53 -0.58 22.84
CA LEU A 240 -2.25 0.67 23.01
C LEU A 240 -1.81 1.68 21.96
N TYR A 241 -2.76 2.12 21.12
CA TYR A 241 -2.52 3.07 20.05
C TYR A 241 -3.31 4.35 20.28
N LEU A 242 -2.62 5.44 20.57
CA LEU A 242 -3.14 6.79 20.83
C LEU A 242 -2.55 7.83 19.86
N PHE A 243 -1.96 7.38 18.76
CA PHE A 243 -1.27 8.22 17.78
C PHE A 243 -2.19 9.27 17.15
N LYS A 244 -1.61 10.38 16.69
CA LYS A 244 -2.32 11.42 15.94
C LYS A 244 -3.56 11.92 16.68
N ASN A 245 -3.34 12.38 17.90
CA ASN A 245 -4.33 13.03 18.77
C ASN A 245 -3.80 14.42 19.20
N ASN A 246 -4.33 14.98 20.26
CA ASN A 246 -3.87 16.27 20.81
C ASN A 246 -3.29 16.12 22.22
N ILE A 247 -2.68 14.97 22.53
CA ILE A 247 -2.16 14.65 23.85
C ILE A 247 -0.90 15.47 24.13
N THR A 248 -0.87 16.11 25.29
CA THR A 248 0.28 16.91 25.78
C THR A 248 0.90 16.30 27.01
N ASP A 249 0.11 15.63 27.87
CA ASP A 249 0.50 15.08 29.15
C ASP A 249 0.26 13.55 29.15
N ILE A 250 1.28 12.80 29.58
CA ILE A 250 1.26 11.35 29.69
C ILE A 250 1.57 10.85 31.12
N GLU A 251 1.54 11.74 32.14
CA GLU A 251 1.82 11.41 33.54
C GLU A 251 0.93 10.27 34.07
N VAL A 252 -0.29 10.17 33.57
CA VAL A 252 -1.23 9.08 33.93
C VAL A 252 -0.67 7.69 33.67
N LEU A 253 0.29 7.53 32.73
CA LEU A 253 0.89 6.22 32.43
C LEU A 253 1.62 5.62 33.65
N THR A 254 1.99 6.41 34.65
CA THR A 254 2.58 5.94 35.92
C THR A 254 1.55 5.20 36.80
N ARG A 255 0.26 5.44 36.58
CA ARG A 255 -0.85 4.92 37.43
C ARG A 255 -1.67 3.82 36.73
N VAL A 256 -1.46 3.59 35.42
CA VAL A 256 -2.19 2.53 34.68
C VAL A 256 -1.73 1.13 35.10
N LYS A 257 -2.63 0.14 34.95
CA LYS A 257 -2.38 -1.27 35.27
C LYS A 257 -2.20 -2.13 34.00
N PHE A 258 -1.32 -1.68 33.11
CA PHE A 258 -1.08 -2.36 31.82
C PHE A 258 0.20 -3.20 31.86
N ASP A 259 0.30 -4.13 32.84
CA ASP A 259 1.52 -4.92 33.12
C ASP A 259 1.95 -5.79 31.92
N LYS A 260 1.05 -6.08 30.97
CA LYS A 260 1.31 -6.89 29.77
C LYS A 260 1.60 -6.06 28.53
N LEU A 261 1.68 -4.73 28.65
CA LEU A 261 1.86 -3.85 27.50
C LEU A 261 3.18 -4.15 26.78
N GLU A 262 3.06 -4.46 25.48
CA GLU A 262 4.15 -4.76 24.57
C GLU A 262 4.39 -3.61 23.58
N ILE A 263 3.32 -2.92 23.16
CA ILE A 263 3.36 -1.82 22.20
C ILE A 263 2.65 -0.60 22.76
N LEU A 264 3.35 0.54 22.79
CA LEU A 264 2.80 1.84 23.09
C LEU A 264 3.05 2.80 21.92
N ALA A 265 1.99 3.21 21.23
CA ALA A 265 2.07 4.11 20.08
C ALA A 265 1.35 5.44 20.38
N ILE A 266 2.14 6.48 20.67
CA ILE A 266 1.68 7.85 20.97
C ILE A 266 2.34 8.89 20.04
N TRP A 267 2.73 8.47 18.85
CA TRP A 267 3.32 9.34 17.84
C TRP A 267 2.30 10.33 17.26
N GLU A 268 2.79 11.43 16.68
CA GLU A 268 1.95 12.51 16.12
C GLU A 268 0.95 13.08 17.15
N ASN A 269 1.52 13.53 18.29
CA ASN A 269 0.84 14.23 19.37
C ASN A 269 1.58 15.56 19.68
N LYS A 270 1.41 16.13 20.86
CA LYS A 270 2.06 17.38 21.31
C LYS A 270 2.83 17.15 22.61
N ILE A 271 3.37 15.95 22.80
CA ILE A 271 4.08 15.55 24.00
C ILE A 271 5.47 16.19 23.99
N SER A 272 5.80 16.93 25.04
CA SER A 272 7.13 17.54 25.23
C SER A 272 7.88 16.92 26.41
N ASP A 273 7.17 16.52 27.44
CA ASP A 273 7.73 15.88 28.63
C ASP A 273 7.42 14.40 28.68
N ILE A 274 8.47 13.59 28.78
CA ILE A 274 8.40 12.12 28.91
C ILE A 274 9.07 11.64 30.21
N SER A 275 9.37 12.53 31.15
CA SER A 275 10.07 12.21 32.41
C SER A 275 9.33 11.16 33.24
N CYS A 276 8.01 11.13 33.18
CA CYS A 276 7.16 10.14 33.87
C CYS A 276 7.43 8.68 33.44
N LEU A 277 8.08 8.45 32.29
CA LEU A 277 8.41 7.09 31.85
C LEU A 277 9.39 6.36 32.81
N GLU A 278 10.09 7.08 33.71
CA GLU A 278 10.93 6.50 34.76
C GLU A 278 10.11 5.62 35.73
N ASP A 279 8.85 6.03 35.98
CA ASP A 279 7.97 5.42 36.98
C ASP A 279 6.93 4.45 36.42
N VAL A 280 6.85 4.28 35.08
CA VAL A 280 5.90 3.36 34.48
C VAL A 280 6.29 1.87 34.67
N ASN A 281 5.31 0.98 34.82
CA ASN A 281 5.53 -0.44 35.02
C ASN A 281 5.35 -1.26 33.71
N PHE A 282 6.01 -0.86 32.62
CA PHE A 282 5.88 -1.54 31.32
C PHE A 282 7.02 -2.55 31.07
N LYS A 283 7.13 -3.58 31.91
CA LYS A 283 8.24 -4.56 31.86
C LYS A 283 8.30 -5.38 30.57
N ASN A 284 7.16 -5.51 29.87
CA ASN A 284 7.05 -6.29 28.64
C ASN A 284 7.15 -5.44 27.38
N LEU A 285 7.37 -4.11 27.53
CA LEU A 285 7.39 -3.20 26.40
C LEU A 285 8.52 -3.56 25.42
N LYS A 286 8.12 -3.79 24.16
CA LYS A 286 8.98 -4.12 23.02
C LYS A 286 9.08 -2.96 22.05
N GLU A 287 8.00 -2.21 21.87
CA GLU A 287 7.92 -1.16 20.87
C GLU A 287 7.35 0.12 21.49
N LEU A 288 8.10 1.23 21.36
CA LEU A 288 7.73 2.55 21.85
C LEU A 288 7.81 3.56 20.70
N TYR A 289 6.64 4.05 20.28
CA TYR A 289 6.52 4.98 19.16
C TYR A 289 6.20 6.39 19.65
N LEU A 290 7.20 7.27 19.61
CA LEU A 290 7.18 8.65 20.08
C LEU A 290 7.42 9.70 18.98
N SER A 291 7.52 9.28 17.73
CA SER A 291 7.81 10.17 16.60
C SER A 291 6.74 11.27 16.43
N LYS A 292 7.12 12.41 15.82
CA LYS A 292 6.21 13.53 15.57
C LYS A 292 5.54 14.05 16.84
N ASN A 293 6.38 14.40 17.80
CA ASN A 293 6.01 15.06 19.05
C ASN A 293 6.88 16.31 19.24
N GLU A 294 6.93 16.86 20.45
CA GLU A 294 7.71 18.05 20.82
C GLU A 294 8.84 17.75 21.82
N ILE A 295 9.29 16.47 21.85
CA ILE A 295 10.27 15.98 22.84
C ILE A 295 11.65 16.56 22.53
N SER A 296 12.27 17.15 23.55
CA SER A 296 13.65 17.64 23.48
C SER A 296 14.60 16.92 24.45
N ASP A 297 14.08 16.49 25.60
CA ASP A 297 14.85 15.77 26.63
C ASP A 297 14.48 14.29 26.65
N ILE A 298 15.50 13.43 26.48
CA ILE A 298 15.38 11.98 26.53
C ILE A 298 16.21 11.35 27.66
N THR A 299 16.67 12.17 28.63
CA THR A 299 17.50 11.69 29.76
C THR A 299 16.81 10.63 30.61
N VAL A 300 15.47 10.62 30.63
CA VAL A 300 14.65 9.61 31.32
C VAL A 300 15.01 8.19 30.93
N PHE A 301 15.50 7.96 29.70
CA PHE A 301 15.84 6.60 29.24
C PHE A 301 17.00 5.95 30.01
N GLU A 302 17.81 6.70 30.76
CA GLU A 302 18.78 6.15 31.71
C GLU A 302 18.12 5.33 32.85
N LYS A 303 16.89 5.71 33.21
CA LYS A 303 16.21 5.20 34.39
C LYS A 303 15.06 4.22 34.08
N VAL A 304 14.53 4.22 32.88
CA VAL A 304 13.43 3.34 32.49
C VAL A 304 13.80 1.85 32.58
N LYS A 305 12.80 1.01 32.87
CA LYS A 305 12.97 -0.45 33.03
C LYS A 305 12.44 -1.24 31.83
N PHE A 306 12.71 -0.76 30.61
CA PHE A 306 12.25 -1.38 29.37
C PHE A 306 13.24 -2.43 28.84
N ASN A 307 13.45 -3.50 29.63
CA ASN A 307 14.48 -4.51 29.33
C ASN A 307 14.24 -5.29 28.02
N ASN A 308 13.01 -5.30 27.53
CA ASN A 308 12.60 -6.01 26.31
C ASN A 308 12.47 -5.09 25.09
N LEU A 309 12.85 -3.80 25.21
CA LEU A 309 12.66 -2.83 24.13
C LEU A 309 13.49 -3.20 22.89
N GLU A 310 12.79 -3.35 21.79
CA GLU A 310 13.34 -3.72 20.48
C GLU A 310 13.29 -2.55 19.51
N ILE A 311 12.24 -1.73 19.57
CA ILE A 311 12.01 -0.61 18.66
C ILE A 311 11.71 0.65 19.45
N ILE A 312 12.45 1.72 19.16
CA ILE A 312 12.11 3.06 19.61
C ILE A 312 12.12 4.03 18.43
N THR A 313 11.04 4.79 18.29
CA THR A 313 10.95 5.84 17.29
C THR A 313 10.83 7.20 17.95
N LEU A 314 11.76 8.08 17.64
CA LEU A 314 11.85 9.45 18.14
C LEU A 314 11.98 10.47 17.00
N SER A 315 11.72 10.04 15.77
CA SER A 315 11.84 10.88 14.58
C SER A 315 10.88 12.08 14.64
N THR A 316 11.26 13.20 14.02
CA THR A 316 10.45 14.42 13.96
C THR A 316 10.10 14.92 15.38
N ASN A 317 11.15 15.21 16.15
CA ASN A 317 11.08 15.79 17.48
C ASN A 317 12.05 17.00 17.58
N LYS A 318 12.40 17.45 18.78
CA LYS A 318 13.30 18.58 19.04
C LYS A 318 14.58 18.16 19.77
N ILE A 319 15.01 16.90 19.60
CA ILE A 319 16.13 16.30 20.34
C ILE A 319 17.46 16.87 19.80
N GLU A 320 18.30 17.36 20.72
CA GLU A 320 19.65 17.85 20.41
C GLU A 320 20.72 16.93 21.02
N ASP A 321 20.53 16.48 22.25
CA ASP A 321 21.48 15.65 23.01
C ASP A 321 20.99 14.21 23.13
N ILE A 322 21.83 13.27 22.68
CA ILE A 322 21.56 11.82 22.76
C ILE A 322 22.59 11.09 23.66
N LYS A 323 23.36 11.81 24.48
CA LYS A 323 24.39 11.22 25.35
C LYS A 323 23.86 10.19 26.32
N VAL A 324 22.58 10.26 26.70
CA VAL A 324 21.93 9.26 27.54
C VAL A 324 22.00 7.84 26.95
N LEU A 325 22.13 7.70 25.63
CA LEU A 325 22.14 6.40 24.96
C LEU A 325 23.33 5.48 25.36
N GLU A 326 24.43 6.03 25.91
CA GLU A 326 25.53 5.21 26.45
C GLU A 326 25.15 4.50 27.77
N LYS A 327 24.16 5.04 28.46
CA LYS A 327 23.76 4.57 29.79
C LYS A 327 22.53 3.67 29.78
N VAL A 328 21.77 3.67 28.66
CA VAL A 328 20.56 2.86 28.55
C VAL A 328 20.87 1.36 28.51
N ASN A 329 19.93 0.56 29.05
CA ASN A 329 20.07 -0.91 29.07
C ASN A 329 19.12 -1.58 28.05
N PHE A 330 19.18 -1.16 26.78
CA PHE A 330 18.32 -1.67 25.70
C PHE A 330 19.03 -2.78 24.91
N LYS A 331 19.32 -3.91 25.57
CA LYS A 331 20.10 -5.02 24.97
C LYS A 331 19.43 -5.68 23.76
N ASN A 332 18.09 -5.58 23.68
CA ASN A 332 17.32 -6.17 22.59
C ASN A 332 17.03 -5.19 21.44
N MET A 333 17.56 -3.97 21.51
CA MET A 333 17.32 -2.91 20.52
C MET A 333 17.66 -3.39 19.12
N LYS A 334 16.67 -3.38 18.23
CA LYS A 334 16.77 -3.71 16.81
C LYS A 334 16.65 -2.48 15.92
N SER A 335 15.84 -1.51 16.33
CA SER A 335 15.57 -0.34 15.50
C SER A 335 15.57 0.95 16.32
N LEU A 336 16.42 1.89 15.94
CA LEU A 336 16.52 3.23 16.52
C LEU A 336 16.31 4.28 15.42
N TYR A 337 15.20 5.01 15.51
CA TYR A 337 14.84 6.06 14.56
C TYR A 337 14.91 7.42 15.24
N LEU A 338 15.86 8.24 14.80
CA LEU A 338 16.16 9.60 15.32
C LEU A 338 16.11 10.67 14.22
N SER A 339 15.54 10.34 13.07
CA SER A 339 15.45 11.28 11.93
C SER A 339 14.67 12.56 12.26
N GLU A 340 14.93 13.62 11.49
CA GLU A 340 14.22 14.90 11.65
C GLU A 340 14.26 15.44 13.08
N ASN A 341 15.48 15.59 13.62
CA ASN A 341 15.76 16.19 14.93
C ASN A 341 16.86 17.27 14.80
N ASN A 342 17.38 17.78 15.90
CA ASN A 342 18.42 18.80 15.93
C ASN A 342 19.80 18.23 16.36
N ILE A 343 20.00 16.92 16.20
CA ILE A 343 21.22 16.22 16.68
C ILE A 343 22.45 16.69 15.91
N THR A 344 23.50 17.05 16.63
CA THR A 344 24.79 17.44 16.05
C THR A 344 25.91 16.45 16.35
N ASP A 345 25.91 15.84 17.54
CA ASP A 345 26.93 14.94 18.04
C ASP A 345 26.38 13.52 18.23
N ILE A 346 26.98 12.55 17.53
CA ILE A 346 26.66 11.13 17.60
C ILE A 346 27.81 10.29 18.18
N THR A 347 28.84 10.93 18.78
CA THR A 347 30.01 10.22 19.34
C THR A 347 29.63 9.21 20.42
N VAL A 348 28.53 9.45 21.13
CA VAL A 348 27.97 8.55 22.13
C VAL A 348 27.68 7.14 21.59
N LEU A 349 27.42 6.98 20.30
CA LEU A 349 27.13 5.67 19.70
C LEU A 349 28.28 4.65 19.86
N GLU A 350 29.53 5.11 20.01
CA GLU A 350 30.70 4.23 20.29
C GLU A 350 30.53 3.42 21.57
N ASN A 351 29.83 4.01 22.58
CA ASN A 351 29.69 3.42 23.91
C ASN A 351 28.34 2.73 24.13
N THR A 352 27.46 2.73 23.13
CA THR A 352 26.14 2.07 23.24
C THR A 352 26.26 0.55 23.22
N LYS A 353 25.29 -0.12 23.87
CA LYS A 353 25.20 -1.60 23.97
C LYS A 353 24.18 -2.17 22.98
N PHE A 354 24.13 -1.62 21.77
CA PHE A 354 23.12 -2.00 20.76
C PHE A 354 23.63 -3.10 19.84
N GLU A 355 24.10 -4.23 20.40
CA GLU A 355 24.70 -5.34 19.63
C GLU A 355 23.72 -6.01 18.67
N ASN A 356 22.40 -5.82 18.88
CA ASN A 356 21.33 -6.37 18.05
C ASN A 356 20.76 -5.36 17.05
N LEU A 357 21.34 -4.15 16.94
CA LEU A 357 20.82 -3.11 16.07
C LEU A 357 20.84 -3.53 14.60
N GLU A 358 19.67 -3.50 13.99
CA GLU A 358 19.43 -3.83 12.59
C GLU A 358 19.14 -2.58 11.76
N ASN A 359 18.47 -1.58 12.35
CA ASN A 359 18.07 -0.36 11.64
C ASN A 359 18.46 0.88 12.43
N LEU A 360 19.21 1.78 11.79
CA LEU A 360 19.60 3.08 12.34
C LEU A 360 19.23 4.20 11.37
N SER A 361 18.39 5.14 11.81
CA SER A 361 18.04 6.33 11.06
C SER A 361 18.49 7.58 11.83
N LEU A 362 19.34 8.39 11.16
CA LEU A 362 19.90 9.65 11.66
C LEU A 362 19.65 10.80 10.67
N ASP A 363 18.89 10.56 9.63
CA ASP A 363 18.63 11.47 8.52
C ASP A 363 17.96 12.78 8.97
N ASN A 364 18.12 13.83 8.17
CA ASN A 364 17.57 15.15 8.46
C ASN A 364 17.94 15.67 9.86
N ASN A 365 19.22 15.58 10.21
CA ASN A 365 19.81 16.11 11.43
C ASN A 365 20.93 17.11 11.11
N ASN A 366 21.50 17.75 12.12
CA ASN A 366 22.61 18.69 11.97
C ASN A 366 24.00 18.03 12.15
N ILE A 367 24.11 16.73 11.86
CA ILE A 367 25.33 15.94 12.03
C ILE A 367 26.36 16.35 10.99
N GLU A 368 27.56 16.72 11.44
CA GLU A 368 28.69 17.10 10.57
C GLU A 368 29.80 16.05 10.55
N ASP A 369 29.86 15.16 11.55
CA ASP A 369 30.87 14.10 11.67
C ASP A 369 30.22 12.74 11.96
N ILE A 370 30.58 11.75 11.13
CA ILE A 370 30.14 10.35 11.27
C ILE A 370 31.30 9.38 11.54
N ASN A 371 32.50 9.90 11.89
CA ASN A 371 33.69 9.07 12.13
C ASN A 371 33.52 8.04 13.26
N VAL A 372 32.62 8.31 14.20
CA VAL A 372 32.25 7.35 15.27
C VAL A 372 31.78 6.01 14.74
N LEU A 373 31.22 5.97 13.52
CA LEU A 373 30.72 4.71 12.92
C LEU A 373 31.82 3.68 12.67
N GLU A 374 33.10 4.06 12.64
CA GLU A 374 34.24 3.12 12.59
C GLU A 374 34.36 2.31 13.90
N LYS A 375 33.86 2.86 15.01
CA LYS A 375 34.10 2.31 16.34
C LYS A 375 32.88 1.60 16.94
N VAL A 376 31.70 1.82 16.37
CA VAL A 376 30.43 1.21 16.85
C VAL A 376 30.43 -0.32 16.66
N ASN A 377 29.77 -1.04 17.57
CA ASN A 377 29.59 -2.50 17.51
C ASN A 377 28.21 -2.89 16.95
N PHE A 378 27.89 -2.43 15.74
CA PHE A 378 26.58 -2.70 15.08
C PHE A 378 26.70 -3.83 14.05
N ASN A 379 27.18 -5.00 14.48
CA ASN A 379 27.46 -6.13 13.59
C ASN A 379 26.23 -6.72 12.88
N LYS A 380 25.02 -6.42 13.36
CA LYS A 380 23.76 -6.87 12.74
C LYS A 380 23.07 -5.80 11.90
N LEU A 381 23.71 -4.63 11.73
CA LEU A 381 23.11 -3.51 11.00
C LEU A 381 22.79 -3.91 9.57
N LYS A 382 21.52 -3.74 9.18
CA LYS A 382 20.97 -4.03 7.87
C LYS A 382 20.62 -2.76 7.10
N GLU A 383 20.17 -1.74 7.81
CA GLU A 383 19.71 -0.50 7.20
C GLU A 383 20.35 0.70 7.90
N LEU A 384 20.96 1.59 7.12
CA LEU A 384 21.57 2.82 7.59
C LEU A 384 21.09 4.00 6.74
N TYR A 385 20.42 4.94 7.41
CA TYR A 385 19.89 6.16 6.80
C TYR A 385 20.66 7.38 7.34
N LEU A 386 21.37 8.08 6.44
CA LEU A 386 22.20 9.26 6.73
C LEU A 386 21.87 10.41 5.77
N GLU A 387 20.62 10.51 5.38
CA GLU A 387 20.12 11.44 4.37
C GLU A 387 20.08 12.86 4.91
N SER A 388 20.33 13.85 4.06
CA SER A 388 20.16 15.28 4.40
C SER A 388 20.89 15.68 5.71
N ILE A 389 22.06 15.10 5.96
CA ILE A 389 22.97 15.51 7.05
C ILE A 389 24.12 16.35 6.48
N LYS A 390 24.82 17.11 7.35
CA LYS A 390 25.80 18.12 6.93
C LYS A 390 27.24 17.61 6.77
N ILE A 391 27.41 16.31 6.51
CA ILE A 391 28.76 15.71 6.38
C ILE A 391 29.45 16.15 5.10
N ASN A 392 30.75 16.40 5.18
CA ASN A 392 31.59 16.81 4.05
C ASN A 392 32.33 15.65 3.39
N ASN A 393 32.36 14.47 3.99
CA ASN A 393 32.99 13.27 3.46
C ASN A 393 32.43 12.00 4.09
N ILE A 394 32.59 10.88 3.38
CA ILE A 394 32.15 9.55 3.80
C ILE A 394 33.32 8.59 3.99
N ASN A 395 34.53 9.11 4.28
CA ASN A 395 35.76 8.30 4.40
C ASN A 395 35.66 7.18 5.43
N VAL A 396 34.87 7.38 6.49
CA VAL A 396 34.66 6.36 7.52
C VAL A 396 34.02 5.08 6.97
N LEU A 397 33.21 5.15 5.90
CA LEU A 397 32.53 3.98 5.34
C LEU A 397 33.46 2.92 4.77
N GLN A 398 34.72 3.26 4.45
CA GLN A 398 35.74 2.27 4.06
C GLN A 398 36.30 1.44 5.23
N LYS A 399 35.95 1.82 6.48
CA LYS A 399 36.52 1.19 7.70
C LYS A 399 35.44 0.55 8.58
N VAL A 400 34.14 0.90 8.39
CA VAL A 400 33.05 0.35 9.19
C VAL A 400 32.90 -1.16 9.01
N LYS A 401 32.41 -1.86 10.04
CA LYS A 401 32.24 -3.32 10.07
C LYS A 401 30.76 -3.72 9.89
N PHE A 402 30.11 -3.16 8.88
CA PHE A 402 28.67 -3.42 8.62
C PHE A 402 28.49 -4.52 7.56
N GLU A 403 29.00 -5.74 7.87
CA GLU A 403 29.03 -6.84 6.90
C GLU A 403 27.63 -7.33 6.47
N ASN A 404 26.59 -7.05 7.29
CA ASN A 404 25.21 -7.42 7.04
C ASN A 404 24.38 -6.30 6.41
N LEU A 405 25.01 -5.17 6.04
CA LEU A 405 24.29 -4.01 5.51
C LEU A 405 23.63 -4.35 4.18
N VAL A 406 22.30 -4.18 4.15
CA VAL A 406 21.44 -4.45 2.99
C VAL A 406 21.04 -3.15 2.29
N MET A 407 20.85 -2.09 3.06
CA MET A 407 20.47 -0.78 2.55
C MET A 407 21.34 0.33 3.12
N LEU A 408 21.85 1.18 2.22
CA LEU A 408 22.59 2.40 2.55
C LEU A 408 21.97 3.57 1.82
N SER A 409 21.50 4.54 2.57
CA SER A 409 20.96 5.79 2.02
C SER A 409 21.82 6.99 2.44
N LEU A 410 22.33 7.70 1.43
CA LEU A 410 23.25 8.84 1.53
C LEU A 410 22.78 9.97 0.61
N TYR A 411 21.48 10.14 0.38
CA TYR A 411 21.04 11.20 -0.51
C TYR A 411 21.10 12.58 0.17
N SER A 412 21.26 13.61 -0.65
CA SER A 412 21.29 15.02 -0.19
C SER A 412 22.26 15.29 0.95
N ILE A 413 23.43 14.61 0.91
CA ILE A 413 24.57 14.90 1.79
C ILE A 413 25.53 15.90 1.12
N ASN A 414 26.31 16.64 1.88
CA ASN A 414 27.14 17.73 1.37
C ASN A 414 28.48 17.26 0.78
N THR A 415 28.49 16.10 0.07
CA THR A 415 29.69 15.62 -0.63
C THR A 415 29.33 15.06 -2.00
N ASN A 416 30.24 15.23 -2.96
CA ASN A 416 30.16 14.59 -4.28
C ASN A 416 31.26 13.51 -4.47
N ASP A 417 32.10 13.25 -3.47
CA ASP A 417 33.13 12.21 -3.51
C ASP A 417 32.64 10.93 -2.85
N PHE A 418 32.31 9.94 -3.67
CA PHE A 418 31.85 8.60 -3.27
C PHE A 418 32.94 7.52 -3.44
N LYS A 419 34.18 7.87 -3.78
CA LYS A 419 35.31 6.93 -3.87
C LYS A 419 35.55 6.08 -2.61
N PRO A 420 35.26 6.56 -1.39
CA PRO A 420 35.39 5.69 -0.21
C PRO A 420 34.59 4.39 -0.30
N LEU A 421 33.50 4.34 -1.06
CA LEU A 421 32.70 3.12 -1.28
C LEU A 421 33.45 2.01 -2.01
N GLU A 422 34.52 2.31 -2.78
CA GLU A 422 35.39 1.31 -3.45
C GLU A 422 35.99 0.33 -2.45
N LYS A 423 36.28 0.80 -1.24
CA LYS A 423 36.91 0.01 -0.17
C LYS A 423 35.91 -0.47 0.89
N ALA A 424 34.69 -0.08 0.80
CA ALA A 424 33.66 -0.48 1.74
C ALA A 424 33.35 -1.99 1.62
N ASN A 425 33.17 -2.67 2.77
CA ASN A 425 32.91 -4.11 2.82
C ASN A 425 31.42 -4.42 3.02
N PHE A 426 30.59 -4.02 2.04
CA PHE A 426 29.12 -4.19 2.10
C PHE A 426 28.68 -5.35 1.19
N LYS A 427 29.06 -6.59 1.54
CA LYS A 427 28.80 -7.78 0.71
C LYS A 427 27.33 -8.14 0.54
N GLU A 428 26.49 -7.73 1.49
CA GLU A 428 25.04 -7.99 1.47
C GLU A 428 24.24 -6.83 0.90
N LEU A 429 24.88 -5.75 0.43
CA LEU A 429 24.21 -4.53 -0.02
C LEU A 429 23.33 -4.81 -1.24
N LYS A 430 22.05 -4.52 -1.10
CA LYS A 430 21.03 -4.64 -2.13
C LYS A 430 20.52 -3.30 -2.62
N ILE A 431 20.51 -2.29 -1.76
CA ILE A 431 19.98 -0.96 -2.07
C ILE A 431 21.01 0.09 -1.73
N LEU A 432 21.41 0.85 -2.75
CA LEU A 432 22.27 2.03 -2.61
C LEU A 432 21.55 3.25 -3.16
N GLN A 433 21.33 4.23 -2.30
CA GLN A 433 20.70 5.51 -2.66
C GLN A 433 21.70 6.65 -2.42
N ILE A 434 22.19 7.25 -3.50
CA ILE A 434 23.16 8.38 -3.49
C ILE A 434 22.69 9.50 -4.42
N TYR A 435 21.39 9.69 -4.52
CA TYR A 435 20.80 10.73 -5.35
C TYR A 435 20.88 12.12 -4.68
N ASP A 436 20.67 13.18 -5.46
CA ASP A 436 20.68 14.57 -5.01
C ASP A 436 21.96 15.02 -4.30
N ASN A 437 23.13 14.66 -4.86
CA ASN A 437 24.46 14.91 -4.26
C ASN A 437 25.41 15.73 -5.13
N ASN A 438 24.95 16.29 -6.24
CA ASN A 438 25.81 16.98 -7.20
C ASN A 438 26.93 16.09 -7.81
N ILE A 439 26.77 14.77 -7.84
CA ILE A 439 27.74 13.82 -8.40
C ILE A 439 27.90 14.07 -9.89
N THR A 440 29.14 14.23 -10.35
CA THR A 440 29.52 14.34 -11.78
C THR A 440 30.21 13.08 -12.28
N ASP A 441 30.96 12.41 -11.43
CA ASP A 441 31.78 11.23 -11.75
C ASP A 441 31.33 10.01 -10.92
N ILE A 442 30.97 8.94 -11.62
CA ILE A 442 30.54 7.66 -11.04
C ILE A 442 31.55 6.53 -11.28
N ASN A 443 32.80 6.84 -11.66
CA ASN A 443 33.84 5.84 -11.95
C ASN A 443 34.17 4.96 -10.74
N PHE A 444 33.94 5.42 -9.51
CA PHE A 444 34.11 4.59 -8.30
C PHE A 444 33.27 3.30 -8.34
N LEU A 445 32.16 3.26 -9.11
CA LEU A 445 31.34 2.05 -9.23
C LEU A 445 32.06 0.85 -9.88
N GLU A 446 33.15 1.07 -10.61
CA GLU A 446 33.96 0.00 -11.20
C GLU A 446 34.60 -0.92 -10.13
N ASN A 447 34.94 -0.33 -8.97
CA ASN A 447 35.76 -1.00 -7.95
C ASN A 447 34.92 -1.45 -6.72
N VAL A 448 33.63 -1.09 -6.65
CA VAL A 448 32.77 -1.50 -5.53
C VAL A 448 32.47 -3.00 -5.58
N LYS A 449 32.33 -3.63 -4.39
CA LYS A 449 32.06 -5.07 -4.24
C LYS A 449 30.61 -5.34 -3.85
N PHE A 450 29.66 -4.75 -4.58
CA PHE A 450 28.22 -4.85 -4.29
C PHE A 450 27.54 -5.88 -5.22
N GLU A 451 27.98 -7.14 -5.15
CA GLU A 451 27.53 -8.20 -6.07
C GLU A 451 26.04 -8.53 -5.96
N LYS A 452 25.41 -8.19 -4.80
CA LYS A 452 23.98 -8.41 -4.54
C LYS A 452 23.11 -7.18 -4.81
N LEU A 453 23.68 -6.12 -5.41
CA LEU A 453 22.94 -4.87 -5.63
C LEU A 453 21.74 -5.09 -6.54
N GLU A 454 20.56 -4.81 -6.00
CA GLU A 454 19.28 -4.93 -6.69
C GLU A 454 18.74 -3.56 -7.13
N LYS A 455 19.05 -2.49 -6.38
CA LYS A 455 18.57 -1.14 -6.62
C LYS A 455 19.70 -0.11 -6.49
N LEU A 456 19.85 0.72 -7.53
CA LEU A 456 20.83 1.82 -7.57
C LEU A 456 20.12 3.15 -7.88
N GLY A 457 20.14 4.07 -6.92
CA GLY A 457 19.60 5.42 -7.04
C GLY A 457 20.72 6.45 -7.27
N LEU A 458 20.79 6.98 -8.49
CA LEU A 458 21.75 8.01 -8.94
C LEU A 458 21.03 9.27 -9.46
N ASN A 459 19.73 9.33 -9.30
CA ASN A 459 18.89 10.42 -9.79
C ASN A 459 19.21 11.78 -9.14
N LYS A 460 18.78 12.87 -9.77
CA LYS A 460 19.01 14.26 -9.30
C LYS A 460 20.48 14.55 -9.00
N ASN A 461 21.37 14.15 -9.90
CA ASN A 461 22.79 14.47 -9.82
C ASN A 461 23.22 15.33 -11.06
N LYS A 462 24.49 15.43 -11.36
CA LYS A 462 25.04 16.14 -12.50
C LYS A 462 25.84 15.22 -13.43
N ILE A 463 25.45 13.93 -13.47
CA ILE A 463 26.13 12.89 -14.23
C ILE A 463 25.94 13.15 -15.73
N GLU A 464 27.07 13.19 -16.47
CA GLU A 464 27.06 13.31 -17.94
C GLU A 464 27.51 11.98 -18.59
N ASP A 465 28.50 11.31 -18.01
CA ASP A 465 29.07 10.07 -18.53
C ASP A 465 28.67 8.87 -17.65
N ILE A 466 28.05 7.88 -18.31
CA ILE A 466 27.65 6.62 -17.69
C ILE A 466 28.39 5.41 -18.28
N ASN A 467 29.51 5.62 -19.00
CA ASN A 467 30.27 4.55 -19.64
C ASN A 467 30.80 3.50 -18.65
N ILE A 468 30.99 3.89 -17.40
CA ILE A 468 31.44 2.98 -16.34
C ILE A 468 30.46 1.83 -16.09
N LEU A 469 29.17 2.01 -16.39
CA LEU A 469 28.16 0.97 -16.18
C LEU A 469 28.44 -0.30 -17.01
N SER A 470 29.25 -0.23 -18.06
CA SER A 470 29.71 -1.42 -18.81
C SER A 470 30.75 -2.27 -18.07
N LYS A 471 31.34 -1.75 -16.99
CA LYS A 471 32.41 -2.40 -16.25
C LYS A 471 31.98 -2.89 -14.86
N VAL A 472 30.81 -2.45 -14.39
CA VAL A 472 30.29 -2.83 -13.06
C VAL A 472 29.80 -4.29 -13.04
N ASN A 473 29.91 -4.95 -11.87
CA ASN A 473 29.45 -6.32 -11.66
C ASN A 473 28.11 -6.37 -10.90
N PHE A 474 27.06 -5.76 -11.46
CA PHE A 474 25.72 -5.68 -10.81
C PHE A 474 24.74 -6.66 -11.45
N LYS A 475 25.02 -7.97 -11.39
CA LYS A 475 24.21 -9.05 -12.02
C LYS A 475 22.80 -9.20 -11.43
N GLU A 476 22.61 -8.72 -10.20
CA GLU A 476 21.32 -8.79 -9.51
C GLU A 476 20.48 -7.51 -9.70
N LEU A 477 20.98 -6.49 -10.44
CA LEU A 477 20.33 -5.19 -10.57
C LEU A 477 18.95 -5.32 -11.25
N LYS A 478 17.93 -4.83 -10.55
CA LYS A 478 16.54 -4.80 -10.97
C LYS A 478 16.05 -3.38 -11.25
N GLU A 479 16.56 -2.41 -10.50
CA GLU A 479 16.11 -1.02 -10.57
C GLU A 479 17.31 -0.08 -10.71
N LEU A 480 17.32 0.71 -11.79
CA LEU A 480 18.34 1.73 -12.04
C LEU A 480 17.66 3.09 -12.26
N PHE A 481 17.91 4.00 -11.34
CA PHE A 481 17.38 5.37 -11.36
C PHE A 481 18.44 6.37 -11.74
N LEU A 482 18.31 7.00 -12.92
CA LEU A 482 19.24 7.98 -13.48
C LEU A 482 18.53 9.30 -13.85
N GLU A 483 17.28 9.47 -13.42
CA GLU A 483 16.49 10.66 -13.76
C GLU A 483 17.10 11.95 -13.23
N CYS A 484 16.79 13.07 -13.88
CA CYS A 484 17.25 14.42 -13.52
C CYS A 484 18.78 14.51 -13.44
N ASN A 485 19.47 14.08 -14.50
CA ASN A 485 20.91 14.21 -14.68
C ASN A 485 21.22 15.01 -15.96
N ASN A 486 22.46 14.95 -16.44
CA ASN A 486 22.90 15.61 -17.66
C ASN A 486 23.24 14.62 -18.80
N ILE A 487 22.73 13.39 -18.73
CA ILE A 487 23.08 12.29 -19.62
C ILE A 487 22.55 12.57 -21.03
N SER A 488 23.47 12.65 -22.01
CA SER A 488 23.10 12.85 -23.44
C SER A 488 23.37 11.59 -24.27
N ASN A 489 24.34 10.77 -23.88
CA ASN A 489 24.70 9.53 -24.58
C ASN A 489 24.37 8.31 -23.69
N ILE A 490 23.57 7.39 -24.22
CA ILE A 490 23.17 6.14 -23.55
C ILE A 490 23.69 4.90 -24.30
N ASP A 491 24.64 5.03 -25.24
CA ASP A 491 25.13 3.92 -26.05
C ASP A 491 25.79 2.81 -25.24
N VAL A 492 26.29 3.13 -24.05
CA VAL A 492 26.85 2.15 -23.11
C VAL A 492 25.88 1.06 -22.70
N LEU A 493 24.57 1.33 -22.75
CA LEU A 493 23.54 0.36 -22.34
C LEU A 493 23.57 -0.94 -23.20
N GLU A 494 24.14 -0.93 -24.40
CA GLU A 494 24.40 -2.14 -25.19
C GLU A 494 25.40 -3.10 -24.49
N LYS A 495 26.30 -2.55 -23.67
CA LYS A 495 27.44 -3.27 -23.09
C LYS A 495 27.21 -3.65 -21.63
N VAL A 496 26.12 -3.19 -21.00
CA VAL A 496 25.82 -3.49 -19.60
C VAL A 496 25.29 -4.92 -19.44
N ASN A 497 25.63 -5.56 -18.33
CA ASN A 497 25.15 -6.91 -17.99
C ASN A 497 24.06 -6.85 -16.91
N PHE A 498 22.90 -6.26 -17.23
CA PHE A 498 21.75 -6.09 -16.30
C PHE A 498 20.59 -6.97 -16.71
N GLU A 499 20.80 -8.30 -16.80
CA GLU A 499 19.79 -9.26 -17.28
C GLU A 499 18.51 -9.33 -16.42
N LYS A 500 18.57 -8.84 -15.17
CA LYS A 500 17.45 -8.81 -14.24
C LYS A 500 16.75 -7.46 -14.17
N LEU A 501 17.17 -6.48 -14.99
CA LEU A 501 16.62 -5.13 -14.95
C LEU A 501 15.14 -5.14 -15.27
N GLU A 502 14.35 -4.58 -14.35
CA GLU A 502 12.89 -4.45 -14.41
C GLU A 502 12.47 -2.98 -14.57
N ILE A 503 13.22 -2.05 -13.98
CA ILE A 503 12.94 -0.61 -14.03
C ILE A 503 14.18 0.14 -14.47
N LEU A 504 14.04 0.97 -15.51
CA LEU A 504 15.04 1.91 -15.96
C LEU A 504 14.43 3.30 -16.08
N THR A 505 14.98 4.26 -15.35
CA THR A 505 14.55 5.66 -15.44
C THR A 505 15.68 6.56 -15.90
N LEU A 506 15.43 7.29 -16.99
CA LEU A 506 16.30 8.28 -17.60
C LEU A 506 15.55 9.62 -17.81
N TRP A 507 14.41 9.79 -17.14
CA TRP A 507 13.57 10.97 -17.22
C TRP A 507 14.35 12.24 -16.85
N GLY A 508 14.07 13.38 -17.50
CA GLY A 508 14.73 14.65 -17.15
C GLY A 508 16.22 14.69 -17.48
N ASN A 509 16.64 14.08 -18.58
CA ASN A 509 18.02 14.10 -19.07
C ASN A 509 18.16 14.89 -20.39
N LYS A 510 19.20 14.64 -21.18
CA LYS A 510 19.48 15.34 -22.43
C LYS A 510 19.58 14.39 -23.63
N ALA A 511 19.08 13.16 -23.50
CA ALA A 511 19.15 12.16 -24.55
C ALA A 511 18.26 12.56 -25.74
N SER A 512 18.80 12.46 -26.96
CA SER A 512 18.06 12.70 -28.20
C SER A 512 18.01 11.45 -29.10
N ASN A 513 18.95 10.55 -28.92
CA ASN A 513 19.06 9.30 -29.67
C ASN A 513 18.88 8.10 -28.75
N ILE A 514 17.88 7.27 -29.04
CA ILE A 514 17.57 6.05 -28.29
C ILE A 514 17.73 4.77 -29.13
N ASN A 515 18.39 4.85 -30.29
CA ASN A 515 18.57 3.72 -31.22
C ASN A 515 19.30 2.53 -30.57
N ILE A 516 20.08 2.79 -29.53
CA ILE A 516 20.79 1.74 -28.81
C ILE A 516 19.85 0.73 -28.16
N LEU A 517 18.59 1.11 -27.86
CA LEU A 517 17.62 0.23 -27.20
C LEU A 517 17.30 -1.04 -28.02
N GLU A 518 17.54 -1.05 -29.35
CA GLU A 518 17.42 -2.27 -30.15
C GLU A 518 18.44 -3.35 -29.77
N LYS A 519 19.56 -2.95 -29.17
CA LYS A 519 20.70 -3.83 -28.87
C LYS A 519 20.79 -4.24 -27.40
N VAL A 520 20.05 -3.59 -26.51
CA VAL A 520 20.10 -3.90 -25.06
C VAL A 520 19.45 -5.26 -24.75
N ASN A 521 19.96 -5.93 -23.72
CA ASN A 521 19.46 -7.23 -23.27
C ASN A 521 18.60 -7.11 -21.98
N PHE A 522 17.52 -6.31 -22.02
CA PHE A 522 16.64 -6.06 -20.87
C PHE A 522 15.35 -6.87 -20.95
N LYS A 523 15.45 -8.21 -21.02
CA LYS A 523 14.29 -9.11 -21.21
C LYS A 523 13.24 -9.08 -20.10
N LYS A 524 13.59 -8.54 -18.92
CA LYS A 524 12.69 -8.43 -17.77
C LYS A 524 12.14 -7.03 -17.57
N LEU A 525 12.49 -6.08 -18.44
CA LEU A 525 12.07 -4.69 -18.30
C LEU A 525 10.56 -4.57 -18.33
N LYS A 526 10.02 -3.97 -17.27
CA LYS A 526 8.60 -3.70 -17.04
C LYS A 526 8.28 -2.22 -17.16
N SER A 527 9.21 -1.36 -16.73
CA SER A 527 9.01 0.08 -16.74
C SER A 527 10.22 0.78 -17.38
N LEU A 528 9.97 1.60 -18.39
CA LEU A 528 10.94 2.46 -19.05
C LEU A 528 10.48 3.91 -19.03
N ALA A 529 11.20 4.76 -18.30
CA ALA A 529 10.92 6.19 -18.23
C ALA A 529 12.05 6.99 -18.92
N ILE A 530 11.75 7.54 -20.08
CA ILE A 530 12.65 8.40 -20.89
C ILE A 530 11.97 9.72 -21.28
N GLY A 531 10.99 10.15 -20.49
CA GLY A 531 10.35 11.46 -20.60
C GLY A 531 11.31 12.61 -20.29
N GLN A 532 10.87 13.83 -20.55
CA GLN A 532 11.63 15.08 -20.35
C GLN A 532 13.08 14.99 -20.88
N ASN A 533 13.19 14.62 -22.15
CA ASN A 533 14.43 14.51 -22.90
C ASN A 533 14.34 15.33 -24.22
N LYS A 534 15.10 14.99 -25.24
CA LYS A 534 15.08 15.64 -26.55
C LYS A 534 14.77 14.64 -27.66
N ILE A 535 13.99 13.60 -27.35
CA ILE A 535 13.69 12.51 -28.27
C ILE A 535 12.65 12.97 -29.27
N SER A 536 12.94 12.80 -30.57
CA SER A 536 11.98 13.04 -31.65
C SER A 536 11.67 11.79 -32.46
N ASP A 537 12.61 10.85 -32.53
CA ASP A 537 12.48 9.59 -33.27
C ASP A 537 12.37 8.41 -32.26
N ILE A 538 11.25 7.70 -32.35
CA ILE A 538 10.97 6.49 -31.55
C ILE A 538 10.86 5.24 -32.45
N SER A 539 11.33 5.28 -33.69
CA SER A 539 11.26 4.17 -34.65
C SER A 539 11.95 2.90 -34.15
N VAL A 540 12.95 3.04 -33.29
CA VAL A 540 13.66 1.92 -32.67
C VAL A 540 12.75 1.00 -31.85
N LEU A 541 11.61 1.48 -31.37
CA LEU A 541 10.68 0.70 -30.54
C LEU A 541 10.11 -0.53 -31.28
N GLU A 542 10.11 -0.55 -32.61
CA GLU A 542 9.76 -1.75 -33.41
C GLU A 542 10.74 -2.91 -33.18
N LYS A 543 11.99 -2.60 -32.85
CA LYS A 543 13.08 -3.57 -32.80
C LYS A 543 13.46 -4.00 -31.37
N VAL A 544 12.97 -3.30 -30.35
CA VAL A 544 13.28 -3.61 -28.97
C VAL A 544 12.67 -4.94 -28.53
N LYS A 545 13.33 -5.64 -27.59
CA LYS A 545 12.92 -6.95 -27.09
C LYS A 545 12.37 -6.85 -25.65
N PHE A 546 11.42 -5.92 -25.43
CA PHE A 546 10.82 -5.63 -24.14
C PHE A 546 9.46 -6.35 -23.97
N GLU A 547 9.44 -7.68 -24.06
CA GLU A 547 8.20 -8.50 -24.06
C GLU A 547 7.37 -8.36 -22.77
N LYS A 548 7.98 -7.86 -21.68
CA LYS A 548 7.34 -7.67 -20.38
C LYS A 548 7.04 -6.22 -20.05
N LEU A 549 7.20 -5.30 -21.03
CA LEU A 549 7.00 -3.89 -20.78
C LEU A 549 5.52 -3.60 -20.46
N GLU A 550 5.31 -3.08 -19.26
CA GLU A 550 4.01 -2.71 -18.70
C GLU A 550 3.81 -1.19 -18.74
N GLU A 551 4.90 -0.43 -18.60
CA GLU A 551 4.87 1.02 -18.47
C GLU A 551 5.90 1.67 -19.38
N LEU A 552 5.47 2.65 -20.18
CA LEU A 552 6.33 3.43 -21.06
C LEU A 552 6.02 4.93 -20.90
N TYR A 553 7.01 5.68 -20.45
CA TYR A 553 6.93 7.12 -20.24
C TYR A 553 7.82 7.84 -21.24
N LEU A 554 7.19 8.51 -22.21
CA LEU A 554 7.80 9.27 -23.29
C LEU A 554 7.39 10.76 -23.25
N ASN A 555 6.72 11.16 -22.18
CA ASN A 555 6.19 12.51 -22.01
C ASN A 555 7.29 13.58 -22.03
N ASP A 556 6.91 14.82 -22.40
CA ASP A 556 7.81 15.99 -22.41
C ASP A 556 9.06 15.72 -23.30
N ASN A 557 8.81 15.45 -24.58
CA ASN A 557 9.82 15.24 -25.63
C ASN A 557 9.44 16.01 -26.90
N ASN A 558 10.06 15.72 -28.03
CA ASN A 558 9.80 16.35 -29.34
C ASN A 558 9.15 15.36 -30.31
N ILE A 559 8.37 14.39 -29.82
CA ILE A 559 7.77 13.33 -30.63
C ILE A 559 6.56 13.88 -31.39
N SER A 560 6.54 13.71 -32.71
CA SER A 560 5.41 14.08 -33.55
C SER A 560 4.77 12.91 -34.27
N ASP A 561 5.53 11.85 -34.52
CA ASP A 561 5.10 10.63 -35.20
C ASP A 561 5.11 9.43 -34.23
N ILE A 562 3.94 8.81 -34.07
CA ILE A 562 3.74 7.61 -33.23
C ILE A 562 3.28 6.40 -34.04
N ASN A 563 3.38 6.44 -35.39
CA ASN A 563 2.95 5.33 -36.23
C ASN A 563 3.69 4.03 -35.98
N ILE A 564 4.88 4.11 -35.37
CA ILE A 564 5.65 2.94 -34.98
C ILE A 564 4.93 2.05 -33.97
N LEU A 565 4.00 2.60 -33.19
CA LEU A 565 3.25 1.86 -32.17
C LEU A 565 2.40 0.71 -32.75
N GLU A 566 2.07 0.76 -34.08
CA GLU A 566 1.42 -0.36 -34.79
C GLU A 566 2.31 -1.63 -34.83
N LYS A 567 3.63 -1.45 -34.75
CA LYS A 567 4.61 -2.51 -34.96
C LYS A 567 5.26 -3.03 -33.67
N VAL A 568 5.05 -2.36 -32.56
CA VAL A 568 5.66 -2.76 -31.28
C VAL A 568 5.00 -4.02 -30.71
N ASN A 569 5.78 -4.86 -30.02
CA ASN A 569 5.30 -6.07 -29.37
C ASN A 569 5.20 -5.89 -27.83
N PHE A 570 4.33 -4.96 -27.38
CA PHE A 570 4.15 -4.64 -25.97
C PHE A 570 2.82 -5.21 -25.41
N LYS A 571 2.68 -6.54 -25.41
CA LYS A 571 1.43 -7.24 -25.01
C LYS A 571 1.03 -7.04 -23.54
N GLU A 572 1.97 -6.66 -22.70
CA GLU A 572 1.74 -6.42 -21.27
C GLU A 572 1.50 -4.94 -20.95
N MET A 573 1.45 -4.05 -21.97
CA MET A 573 1.34 -2.60 -21.78
C MET A 573 0.08 -2.23 -21.00
N LYS A 574 0.28 -1.54 -19.87
CA LYS A 574 -0.76 -1.02 -18.97
C LYS A 574 -0.79 0.50 -18.92
N ASN A 575 0.37 1.13 -19.02
CA ASN A 575 0.49 2.58 -18.91
C ASN A 575 1.36 3.14 -20.05
N LEU A 576 0.77 4.01 -20.89
CA LEU A 576 1.48 4.74 -21.94
C LEU A 576 1.29 6.24 -21.74
N GLU A 577 2.37 6.94 -21.41
CA GLU A 577 2.40 8.38 -21.18
C GLU A 577 3.25 9.07 -22.26
N ILE A 578 2.60 9.76 -23.16
CA ILE A 578 3.24 10.52 -24.26
C ILE A 578 2.72 11.96 -24.34
N TYR A 579 2.32 12.52 -23.20
CA TYR A 579 1.86 13.90 -23.09
C TYR A 579 3.01 14.92 -23.22
N LEU A 580 2.71 16.21 -23.40
CA LEU A 580 3.72 17.25 -23.64
C LEU A 580 4.67 16.88 -24.80
N ASN A 581 4.09 16.59 -25.95
CA ASN A 581 4.80 16.31 -27.21
C ASN A 581 4.18 17.09 -28.38
N ASP A 582 4.57 16.79 -29.61
CA ASP A 582 4.10 17.45 -30.82
C ASP A 582 3.10 16.61 -31.64
N ILE A 583 2.45 15.61 -31.00
CA ILE A 583 1.59 14.63 -31.67
C ILE A 583 0.29 15.30 -32.14
N SER A 584 -0.03 15.13 -33.43
CA SER A 584 -1.28 15.61 -34.03
C SER A 584 -2.17 14.48 -34.55
N ASP A 585 -1.58 13.37 -34.95
CA ASP A 585 -2.28 12.21 -35.50
C ASP A 585 -2.14 11.02 -34.54
N ILE A 586 -3.28 10.48 -34.10
CA ILE A 586 -3.37 9.30 -33.26
C ILE A 586 -4.11 8.14 -33.93
N SER A 587 -4.30 8.21 -35.26
CA SER A 587 -5.01 7.17 -36.03
C SER A 587 -4.41 5.76 -35.87
N VAL A 588 -3.10 5.69 -35.61
CA VAL A 588 -2.39 4.44 -35.33
C VAL A 588 -2.95 3.65 -34.18
N LEU A 589 -3.64 4.29 -33.24
CA LEU A 589 -4.20 3.61 -32.06
C LEU A 589 -5.26 2.55 -32.44
N GLU A 590 -5.89 2.62 -33.62
CA GLU A 590 -6.77 1.57 -34.15
C GLU A 590 -6.04 0.24 -34.38
N LYS A 591 -4.72 0.28 -34.59
CA LYS A 591 -3.91 -0.86 -34.99
C LYS A 591 -2.99 -1.39 -33.88
N VAL A 592 -2.89 -0.69 -32.75
CA VAL A 592 -2.04 -1.14 -31.63
C VAL A 592 -2.63 -2.35 -30.91
N HIS A 593 -1.76 -3.19 -30.37
CA HIS A 593 -2.13 -4.41 -29.63
C HIS A 593 -1.91 -4.23 -28.13
N PHE A 594 -2.57 -3.22 -27.53
CA PHE A 594 -2.47 -2.88 -26.10
C PHE A 594 -3.74 -3.33 -25.34
N GLU A 595 -4.05 -4.63 -25.38
CA GLU A 595 -5.28 -5.17 -24.78
C GLU A 595 -5.39 -4.97 -23.27
N LYS A 596 -4.26 -4.74 -22.58
CA LYS A 596 -4.18 -4.55 -21.13
C LYS A 596 -4.04 -3.09 -20.72
N ILE A 597 -4.14 -2.15 -21.65
CA ILE A 597 -3.96 -0.71 -21.36
C ILE A 597 -4.97 -0.24 -20.33
N GLU A 598 -4.49 0.30 -19.23
CA GLU A 598 -5.27 0.85 -18.13
C GLU A 598 -5.21 2.38 -18.12
N LYS A 599 -4.08 2.94 -18.54
CA LYS A 599 -3.85 4.38 -18.56
C LYS A 599 -3.23 4.84 -19.88
N LEU A 600 -3.80 5.91 -20.48
CA LEU A 600 -3.30 6.53 -21.69
C LEU A 600 -3.24 8.06 -21.51
N GLY A 601 -2.01 8.60 -21.44
CA GLY A 601 -1.72 10.02 -21.32
C GLY A 601 -1.32 10.63 -22.65
N LEU A 602 -2.20 11.43 -23.25
CA LEU A 602 -2.06 12.15 -24.52
C LEU A 602 -2.23 13.66 -24.35
N ASN A 603 -2.36 14.13 -23.11
CA ASN A 603 -2.59 15.54 -22.83
C ASN A 603 -1.43 16.44 -23.29
N GLN A 604 -1.72 17.73 -23.50
CA GLN A 604 -0.74 18.73 -23.94
C GLN A 604 0.03 18.33 -25.20
N ASN A 605 -0.73 17.93 -26.24
CA ASN A 605 -0.25 17.65 -27.59
C ASN A 605 -0.94 18.59 -28.61
N LYS A 606 -0.97 18.21 -29.86
CA LYS A 606 -1.58 18.98 -30.97
C LYS A 606 -2.77 18.24 -31.59
N ILE A 607 -3.35 17.26 -30.87
CA ILE A 607 -4.39 16.36 -31.34
C ILE A 607 -5.69 17.15 -31.59
N GLN A 608 -6.27 16.94 -32.76
CA GLN A 608 -7.53 17.55 -33.16
C GLN A 608 -8.62 16.49 -33.40
N ASP A 609 -8.28 15.42 -34.09
CA ASP A 609 -9.18 14.30 -34.40
C ASP A 609 -8.98 13.14 -33.42
N ILE A 610 -10.07 12.79 -32.71
CA ILE A 610 -10.12 11.65 -31.77
C ILE A 610 -11.10 10.55 -32.20
N THR A 611 -11.54 10.57 -33.46
CA THR A 611 -12.52 9.59 -33.99
C THR A 611 -12.04 8.15 -33.92
N VAL A 612 -10.72 7.93 -33.91
CA VAL A 612 -10.07 6.64 -33.77
C VAL A 612 -10.46 5.94 -32.44
N LEU A 613 -10.79 6.69 -31.39
CA LEU A 613 -11.14 6.13 -30.08
C LEU A 613 -12.38 5.21 -30.13
N SER A 614 -13.27 5.36 -31.13
CA SER A 614 -14.39 4.44 -31.32
C SER A 614 -14.00 3.07 -31.91
N LYS A 615 -12.75 2.93 -32.37
CA LYS A 615 -12.27 1.74 -33.06
C LYS A 615 -11.23 0.95 -32.25
N VAL A 616 -10.69 1.55 -31.20
CA VAL A 616 -9.68 0.90 -30.35
C VAL A 616 -10.31 -0.17 -29.45
N ASN A 617 -9.54 -1.21 -29.13
CA ASN A 617 -9.97 -2.28 -28.22
C ASN A 617 -9.33 -2.12 -26.81
N PHE A 618 -9.67 -1.03 -26.10
CA PHE A 618 -9.11 -0.70 -24.80
C PHE A 618 -10.10 -1.01 -23.64
N LYS A 619 -10.47 -2.30 -23.48
CA LYS A 619 -11.47 -2.74 -22.50
C LYS A 619 -11.05 -2.57 -21.03
N GLU A 620 -9.76 -2.50 -20.80
CA GLU A 620 -9.19 -2.33 -19.46
C GLU A 620 -8.93 -0.86 -19.10
N LEU A 621 -9.16 0.09 -20.03
CA LEU A 621 -8.83 1.52 -19.85
C LEU A 621 -9.62 2.14 -18.72
N LYS A 622 -8.90 2.67 -17.73
CA LYS A 622 -9.41 3.35 -16.53
C LYS A 622 -9.18 4.86 -16.59
N GLU A 623 -8.08 5.26 -17.21
CA GLU A 623 -7.63 6.66 -17.25
C GLU A 623 -7.28 7.08 -18.67
N LEU A 624 -7.94 8.15 -19.14
CA LEU A 624 -7.68 8.76 -20.46
C LEU A 624 -7.50 10.27 -20.29
N TYR A 625 -6.31 10.77 -20.58
CA TYR A 625 -5.96 12.18 -20.46
C TYR A 625 -5.72 12.79 -21.84
N LEU A 626 -6.56 13.76 -22.21
CA LEU A 626 -6.56 14.47 -23.50
C LEU A 626 -6.54 16.00 -23.33
N GLU A 627 -6.31 16.48 -22.12
CA GLU A 627 -6.29 17.90 -21.79
C GLU A 627 -5.25 18.67 -22.61
N GLY A 628 -5.50 19.97 -22.84
CA GLY A 628 -4.52 20.85 -23.50
C GLY A 628 -4.20 20.46 -24.94
N ASN A 629 -5.16 19.91 -25.67
CA ASN A 629 -5.08 19.59 -27.10
C ASN A 629 -5.85 20.61 -27.96
N LYS A 630 -6.22 20.24 -29.17
CA LYS A 630 -7.01 21.08 -30.10
C LYS A 630 -8.36 20.46 -30.44
N ILE A 631 -8.85 19.58 -29.60
CA ILE A 631 -10.10 18.84 -29.78
C ILE A 631 -11.27 19.83 -29.74
N SER A 632 -12.14 19.79 -30.74
CA SER A 632 -13.36 20.58 -30.81
C SER A 632 -14.61 19.72 -30.84
N ASP A 633 -14.53 18.48 -31.32
CA ASP A 633 -15.63 17.53 -31.41
C ASP A 633 -15.40 16.39 -30.38
N MET A 634 -16.32 16.29 -29.42
CA MET A 634 -16.31 15.24 -28.41
C MET A 634 -17.43 14.19 -28.60
N THR A 635 -18.20 14.28 -29.71
CA THR A 635 -19.34 13.38 -29.97
C THR A 635 -18.92 11.91 -30.07
N ILE A 636 -17.64 11.66 -30.30
CA ILE A 636 -17.09 10.31 -30.32
C ILE A 636 -17.32 9.54 -29.00
N PHE A 637 -17.40 10.26 -27.86
CA PHE A 637 -17.66 9.64 -26.56
C PHE A 637 -19.06 9.02 -26.42
N GLU A 638 -19.97 9.27 -27.34
CA GLU A 638 -21.24 8.53 -27.48
C GLU A 638 -21.03 7.10 -28.01
N LYS A 639 -19.90 6.84 -28.70
CA LYS A 639 -19.65 5.62 -29.44
C LYS A 639 -18.50 4.77 -28.86
N VAL A 640 -17.70 5.34 -27.96
CA VAL A 640 -16.57 4.60 -27.36
C VAL A 640 -17.06 3.55 -26.38
N ASP A 641 -16.37 2.41 -26.34
CA ASP A 641 -16.64 1.30 -25.44
C ASP A 641 -15.48 1.11 -24.44
N PHE A 642 -15.43 1.98 -23.44
CA PHE A 642 -14.48 1.93 -22.33
C PHE A 642 -15.22 1.59 -21.01
N PRO A 643 -15.53 0.32 -20.77
CA PRO A 643 -16.43 -0.09 -19.66
C PRO A 643 -15.85 0.17 -18.27
N LYS A 644 -14.52 0.36 -18.16
CA LYS A 644 -13.81 0.58 -16.91
C LYS A 644 -13.29 2.01 -16.73
N LEU A 645 -13.67 2.94 -17.62
CA LEU A 645 -13.16 4.32 -17.56
C LEU A 645 -13.67 5.04 -16.32
N GLU A 646 -12.74 5.45 -15.46
CA GLU A 646 -12.97 6.19 -14.23
C GLU A 646 -12.53 7.65 -14.31
N ASN A 647 -11.47 7.93 -15.07
CA ASN A 647 -10.87 9.25 -15.21
C ASN A 647 -10.83 9.67 -16.67
N LEU A 648 -11.43 10.82 -16.99
CA LEU A 648 -11.40 11.42 -18.32
C LEU A 648 -11.06 12.91 -18.23
N GLY A 649 -9.93 13.31 -18.78
CA GLY A 649 -9.50 14.70 -18.87
C GLY A 649 -9.69 15.27 -20.25
N LEU A 650 -10.46 16.37 -20.39
CA LEU A 650 -10.74 17.07 -21.65
C LEU A 650 -10.58 18.60 -21.53
N HIS A 651 -10.26 19.14 -20.36
CA HIS A 651 -10.11 20.57 -20.17
C HIS A 651 -8.99 21.18 -21.03
N LEU A 652 -8.96 22.50 -21.21
CA LEU A 652 -7.99 23.21 -22.06
C LEU A 652 -7.99 22.73 -23.53
N ASN A 653 -9.14 22.27 -24.04
CA ASN A 653 -9.39 21.97 -25.45
C ASN A 653 -10.24 23.08 -26.11
N LYS A 654 -10.65 22.90 -27.36
CA LYS A 654 -11.50 23.84 -28.11
C LYS A 654 -12.97 23.41 -28.15
N ILE A 655 -13.42 22.71 -27.11
CA ILE A 655 -14.79 22.15 -27.02
C ILE A 655 -15.78 23.27 -26.75
N ASP A 656 -16.82 23.36 -27.58
CA ASP A 656 -17.96 24.24 -27.32
C ASP A 656 -18.88 23.60 -26.29
N LEU A 657 -18.90 24.16 -25.08
CA LEU A 657 -19.63 23.64 -23.95
C LEU A 657 -21.17 23.70 -24.15
N TYR A 658 -21.66 24.69 -24.91
CA TYR A 658 -23.10 24.85 -25.13
C TYR A 658 -23.66 23.77 -26.06
N SER A 659 -22.97 23.52 -27.19
CA SER A 659 -23.41 22.49 -28.12
C SER A 659 -23.25 21.06 -27.58
N ASN A 660 -22.37 20.85 -26.59
CA ASN A 660 -22.08 19.55 -26.01
C ASN A 660 -22.70 19.34 -24.58
N ALA A 661 -23.55 20.26 -24.09
CA ALA A 661 -24.03 20.25 -22.73
C ALA A 661 -24.69 18.93 -22.26
N LEU A 662 -25.45 18.27 -23.14
CA LEU A 662 -26.09 16.99 -22.83
C LEU A 662 -25.07 15.85 -22.69
N LEU A 663 -24.08 15.81 -23.58
CA LEU A 663 -23.02 14.80 -23.55
C LEU A 663 -22.10 15.01 -22.34
N ILE A 664 -21.77 16.25 -22.02
CA ILE A 664 -21.01 16.61 -20.81
C ILE A 664 -21.74 16.13 -19.57
N SER A 665 -23.04 16.42 -19.42
CA SER A 665 -23.83 15.94 -18.27
C SER A 665 -23.89 14.42 -18.19
N TYR A 666 -23.95 13.72 -19.30
CA TYR A 666 -23.93 12.27 -19.34
C TYR A 666 -22.55 11.71 -18.89
N LEU A 667 -21.45 12.29 -19.36
CA LEU A 667 -20.11 11.87 -18.99
C LEU A 667 -19.81 12.17 -17.51
N ASP A 668 -20.24 13.31 -17.01
CA ASP A 668 -20.11 13.69 -15.60
C ASP A 668 -20.85 12.73 -14.66
N TYR A 669 -22.02 12.25 -15.09
CA TYR A 669 -22.76 11.21 -14.38
C TYR A 669 -22.08 9.83 -14.45
N LYS A 670 -21.51 9.46 -15.61
CA LYS A 670 -20.97 8.13 -15.89
C LYS A 670 -19.55 7.93 -15.38
N ILE A 671 -18.73 8.98 -15.41
CA ILE A 671 -17.29 8.92 -15.15
C ILE A 671 -17.00 9.56 -13.78
N LYS A 672 -16.28 8.85 -12.94
CA LYS A 672 -16.01 9.25 -11.55
C LYS A 672 -15.27 10.57 -11.43
N ASN A 673 -14.26 10.78 -12.29
CA ASN A 673 -13.44 11.99 -12.34
C ASN A 673 -13.41 12.51 -13.79
N PHE A 674 -14.35 13.39 -14.12
CA PHE A 674 -14.46 14.01 -15.44
C PHE A 674 -14.08 15.50 -15.37
N THR A 675 -13.09 15.93 -16.15
CA THR A 675 -12.66 17.33 -16.21
C THR A 675 -12.78 17.87 -17.63
N TYR A 676 -13.58 18.91 -17.84
CA TYR A 676 -13.92 19.45 -19.18
C TYR A 676 -13.89 20.96 -19.28
N ALA A 677 -13.86 21.69 -18.17
CA ALA A 677 -13.77 23.14 -18.11
C ALA A 677 -12.54 23.58 -17.32
N GLU A 678 -12.02 24.80 -17.59
CA GLU A 678 -11.08 25.44 -16.69
C GLU A 678 -11.74 25.61 -15.34
N GLN A 679 -11.24 24.95 -14.31
CA GLN A 679 -11.48 25.36 -12.94
C GLN A 679 -10.72 26.69 -12.75
N ASN A 680 -11.43 27.82 -12.73
CA ASN A 680 -10.88 29.04 -12.22
C ASN A 680 -10.48 28.78 -10.75
N LEU A 681 -9.18 28.73 -10.49
CA LEU A 681 -8.61 28.59 -9.13
C LEU A 681 -8.74 29.89 -8.33
N ASP A 682 -9.72 30.75 -8.65
CA ASP A 682 -10.07 31.99 -7.95
C ASP A 682 -11.54 31.93 -7.53
N ASP A 683 -11.84 31.07 -6.52
CA ASP A 683 -12.96 31.22 -5.58
C ASP A 683 -12.64 30.51 -4.24
#